data_a7bc9dfd2f11e038afb91082429bf2f3
#
_entry.id   a7bc9dfd2f11e038afb91082429bf2f3
#
_cell.length_a   1.000
_cell.length_b   1.000
_cell.length_c   1.000
_cell.angle_alpha   90.00
_cell.angle_beta   90.00
_cell.angle_gamma   90.00
#
_symmetry.space_group_name_H-M   'P 1'
#
loop_
_entity.id
_entity.type
_entity.pdbx_description
1 polymer ?
#
loop_
_entity_poly.entity_id
_entity_poly.type
_entity_poly.pdbx_seq_one_letter_code
_entity_poly.pdbx_strand_id
1 'polypeptide(L)'
;MQLIMENSRNMKKELDKVYSPTEIEDKWYKIWEENGYFSAQHNDEKPGYSIVIPPPNVTGILHMGHMLDNTIQDAIIRYKRMSGFDTLWVPGMDHAGIATQNKVERMLKEQGTSKEEIGREEFLKKTWEWKEKHGGLITKQLRKLGVSPDWSRERFTMDEGLSRAVKEVFIKLYNDGLIYRGEYIVNWCPHDKTALADDEVNHFEKNGKIWEIKYPIKDSDGYVVIATTRPETMLGDTGVAVNPNDERYKDLIGKKVILPLMDREIPVVADEYVDMEFGTGVVKMTPSHDPNDFEVAKRTGLPFLNIFTEDAKVNENGGKYCGLERFEARKAILKDLEEQGYLVGVKEHKNAVGHCYRCDSVIEPRVSTQWFVKMKPLAERALEVVKNGKIQITPKRWEKVYYNWLENIRDWTISRQIWWGHRIPAYYAEDGSIFVARDLEEAKAQAREKFGKDVPLREETDVLDTWFSSALWPFSTMGWPDKTKDLEKFFPTNVLVTGADILFFWVARMVMMSLYINDEIPFDYVYLHGLIRDEQGRKMSKSLGNSPDPLDLIDKYGADAIRFSFLYNTSQGQDIHFSEKLLEMGSAFANKVWNASRFVLSNLEDFDDKVSVMDLEFKLEDRWILSKLQSASKAINESMEKYELDSAAKIAYEFFRGDFCDWYVEIAKTRVYGGEGTDKATAQWVLKHVLDNGLKMLHPFMPFITEEIWQKLEIDEPTIMLSDFPKEDKALVSVKSEKEFDYLKEVVTAVRNIRGENNVSPSKKIEVIFKTVNEGEKKILEHNPKILDKLANVEKYDFTPNVEIPELVGFRLVETTEIYVPLADLIDKEKEIAKLEKDIEKTQKELDKVLGKLSNEAFLAKAPQAVVDKENAIKEELETKIAKFRKSINLYK
;
A
#
# COMPACT_ATOMS: atom_id res chain seq x y z
N MET A 1 14.56 30.58 -18.79
CA MET A 1 15.80 29.91 -19.24
C MET A 1 17.06 30.73 -18.89
N GLN A 2 17.21 32.01 -19.26
CA GLN A 2 18.39 32.80 -18.88
C GLN A 2 18.62 33.00 -17.38
N LEU A 3 17.58 33.25 -16.60
CA LEU A 3 17.66 33.39 -15.13
C LEU A 3 18.08 32.11 -14.41
N ILE A 4 17.74 30.95 -14.96
CA ILE A 4 18.10 29.61 -14.39
C ILE A 4 19.56 29.32 -14.70
N MET A 5 20.03 29.63 -15.92
CA MET A 5 21.43 29.48 -16.27
C MET A 5 22.35 30.48 -15.52
N GLU A 6 21.86 31.65 -15.16
CA GLU A 6 22.60 32.60 -14.32
C GLU A 6 22.62 32.18 -12.84
N ASN A 7 21.53 31.60 -12.33
CA ASN A 7 21.50 31.08 -10.96
C ASN A 7 22.30 29.79 -10.80
N SER A 8 22.36 28.92 -11.81
CA SER A 8 23.19 27.70 -11.76
C SER A 8 24.70 28.03 -11.82
N ARG A 9 25.10 29.06 -12.56
CA ARG A 9 26.50 29.52 -12.63
C ARG A 9 27.01 30.14 -11.32
N ASN A 10 26.14 30.57 -10.40
CA ASN A 10 26.50 31.14 -9.10
C ASN A 10 26.42 30.15 -7.92
N MET A 11 26.03 28.89 -8.15
CA MET A 11 26.04 27.87 -7.09
C MET A 11 27.48 27.44 -6.80
N LYS A 12 27.84 27.36 -5.51
CA LYS A 12 29.10 26.76 -5.09
C LYS A 12 29.26 25.38 -5.73
N LYS A 13 30.40 25.12 -6.35
CA LYS A 13 30.73 23.79 -6.94
C LYS A 13 30.82 22.69 -5.89
N GLU A 14 31.18 23.06 -4.68
CA GLU A 14 31.33 22.11 -3.57
C GLU A 14 30.03 21.79 -2.87
N LEU A 15 29.87 20.52 -2.50
CA LEU A 15 28.83 20.08 -1.57
C LEU A 15 29.23 20.40 -0.13
N ASP A 16 28.26 20.77 0.69
CA ASP A 16 28.45 20.99 2.12
C ASP A 16 28.96 19.71 2.81
N LYS A 17 29.68 19.89 3.93
CA LYS A 17 30.28 18.77 4.67
C LYS A 17 29.23 17.78 5.21
N VAL A 18 28.05 18.29 5.55
CA VAL A 18 26.95 17.52 6.13
C VAL A 18 25.75 17.63 5.19
N TYR A 19 25.10 16.50 4.95
CA TYR A 19 23.83 16.47 4.22
C TYR A 19 22.70 17.02 5.09
N SER A 20 22.00 18.05 4.59
CA SER A 20 20.84 18.67 5.23
C SER A 20 19.61 18.49 4.31
N PRO A 21 18.77 17.47 4.52
CA PRO A 21 17.67 17.18 3.60
C PRO A 21 16.65 18.32 3.50
N THR A 22 16.21 18.91 4.61
CA THR A 22 15.10 19.87 4.65
C THR A 22 15.34 21.10 3.75
N GLU A 23 16.56 21.67 3.79
CA GLU A 23 16.90 22.85 2.97
C GLU A 23 16.95 22.51 1.48
N ILE A 24 17.44 21.32 1.15
CA ILE A 24 17.56 20.82 -0.22
C ILE A 24 16.18 20.50 -0.79
N GLU A 25 15.32 19.87 -0.01
CA GLU A 25 13.98 19.44 -0.40
C GLU A 25 13.07 20.64 -0.70
N ASP A 26 13.04 21.63 0.17
CA ASP A 26 12.22 22.85 -0.03
C ASP A 26 12.71 23.67 -1.25
N LYS A 27 14.02 23.77 -1.43
CA LYS A 27 14.64 24.44 -2.56
C LYS A 27 14.24 23.79 -3.89
N TRP A 28 14.46 22.48 -4.03
CA TRP A 28 14.25 21.80 -5.32
C TRP A 28 12.79 21.65 -5.66
N TYR A 29 11.92 21.33 -4.69
CA TYR A 29 10.51 21.22 -4.97
C TYR A 29 9.94 22.52 -5.55
N LYS A 30 10.31 23.66 -4.97
CA LYS A 30 9.90 24.97 -5.48
C LYS A 30 10.40 25.21 -6.91
N ILE A 31 11.67 24.90 -7.19
CA ILE A 31 12.25 25.06 -8.53
C ILE A 31 11.52 24.19 -9.55
N TRP A 32 11.25 22.93 -9.23
CA TRP A 32 10.56 22.02 -10.14
C TRP A 32 9.13 22.47 -10.46
N GLU A 33 8.36 22.89 -9.45
CA GLU A 33 6.99 23.35 -9.62
C GLU A 33 6.92 24.68 -10.39
N GLU A 34 7.74 25.67 -10.05
CA GLU A 34 7.78 26.98 -10.72
C GLU A 34 8.20 26.88 -12.21
N ASN A 35 9.00 25.88 -12.58
CA ASN A 35 9.41 25.66 -13.96
C ASN A 35 8.49 24.70 -14.72
N GLY A 36 7.46 24.16 -14.07
CA GLY A 36 6.48 23.27 -14.72
C GLY A 36 7.04 21.93 -15.17
N TYR A 37 8.09 21.41 -14.51
CA TYR A 37 8.73 20.15 -14.91
C TYR A 37 7.85 18.93 -14.70
N PHE A 38 6.76 19.05 -13.95
CA PHE A 38 5.77 17.99 -13.73
C PHE A 38 4.68 17.96 -14.79
N SER A 39 4.51 19.02 -15.56
CA SER A 39 3.36 19.20 -16.44
C SER A 39 3.50 18.42 -17.75
N ALA A 40 2.40 17.75 -18.14
CA ALA A 40 2.29 17.10 -19.44
C ALA A 40 2.39 18.14 -20.56
N GLN A 41 3.19 17.86 -21.56
CA GLN A 41 3.55 18.81 -22.61
C GLN A 41 2.72 18.65 -23.89
N HIS A 42 1.90 17.61 -24.02
CA HIS A 42 1.22 17.22 -25.27
C HIS A 42 2.17 17.10 -26.46
N ASN A 43 3.36 16.56 -26.23
CA ASN A 43 4.34 16.34 -27.27
C ASN A 43 3.97 15.15 -28.12
N ASP A 44 3.52 15.36 -29.36
CA ASP A 44 3.06 14.32 -30.27
C ASP A 44 4.17 13.33 -30.68
N GLU A 45 5.45 13.71 -30.53
CA GLU A 45 6.59 12.82 -30.79
C GLU A 45 6.87 11.83 -29.67
N LYS A 46 6.29 12.06 -28.46
CA LYS A 46 6.45 11.20 -27.29
C LYS A 46 5.17 10.42 -27.01
N PRO A 47 5.25 9.12 -26.74
CA PRO A 47 4.10 8.36 -26.30
C PRO A 47 3.58 8.90 -24.96
N GLY A 48 2.26 8.90 -24.76
CA GLY A 48 1.64 9.27 -23.50
C GLY A 48 1.84 8.19 -22.44
N TYR A 49 2.04 8.59 -21.19
CA TYR A 49 1.99 7.72 -20.02
C TYR A 49 1.27 8.42 -18.87
N SER A 50 0.23 7.80 -18.36
CA SER A 50 -0.62 8.47 -17.36
C SER A 50 -0.95 7.61 -16.16
N ILE A 51 -1.10 8.30 -15.03
CA ILE A 51 -1.60 7.79 -13.75
C ILE A 51 -2.65 8.76 -13.23
N VAL A 52 -3.73 8.28 -12.64
CA VAL A 52 -4.64 9.07 -11.82
C VAL A 52 -4.42 8.70 -10.36
N ILE A 53 -4.24 9.70 -9.50
CA ILE A 53 -4.05 9.48 -8.07
C ILE A 53 -5.30 8.81 -7.48
N PRO A 54 -5.20 7.84 -6.55
CA PRO A 54 -6.31 7.53 -5.66
C PRO A 54 -6.63 8.78 -4.83
N PRO A 55 -7.76 9.46 -5.11
CA PRO A 55 -7.98 10.78 -4.54
C PRO A 55 -8.19 10.68 -3.02
N PRO A 56 -7.31 11.26 -2.19
CA PRO A 56 -7.48 11.20 -0.75
C PRO A 56 -8.75 11.95 -0.31
N ASN A 57 -9.41 11.38 0.70
CA ASN A 57 -10.60 11.95 1.31
C ASN A 57 -10.26 13.25 2.07
N VAL A 58 -11.04 14.31 1.89
CA VAL A 58 -10.86 15.59 2.59
C VAL A 58 -11.26 15.54 4.07
N THR A 59 -11.03 14.42 4.73
CA THR A 59 -11.40 14.17 6.14
C THR A 59 -10.30 14.49 7.15
N GLY A 60 -9.11 14.84 6.70
CA GLY A 60 -7.96 15.18 7.55
C GLY A 60 -6.63 15.08 6.83
N ILE A 61 -5.54 14.95 7.62
CA ILE A 61 -4.18 14.78 7.10
C ILE A 61 -3.95 13.37 6.53
N LEU A 62 -2.96 13.22 5.67
CA LEU A 62 -2.53 11.92 5.15
C LEU A 62 -1.88 11.06 6.27
N HIS A 63 -1.76 9.77 6.03
CA HIS A 63 -1.08 8.79 6.89
C HIS A 63 -0.02 8.02 6.09
N MET A 64 0.75 7.17 6.78
CA MET A 64 1.88 6.44 6.16
C MET A 64 1.47 5.60 4.94
N GLY A 65 0.25 5.05 4.92
CA GLY A 65 -0.27 4.34 3.73
C GLY A 65 -0.36 5.21 2.48
N HIS A 66 -0.79 6.48 2.64
CA HIS A 66 -0.79 7.43 1.51
C HIS A 66 0.63 7.80 1.08
N MET A 67 1.60 7.87 2.03
CA MET A 67 3.00 8.11 1.69
C MET A 67 3.55 6.98 0.82
N LEU A 68 3.25 5.72 1.17
CA LEU A 68 3.64 4.55 0.37
C LEU A 68 3.02 4.60 -1.02
N ASP A 69 1.71 4.74 -1.09
CA ASP A 69 0.94 4.75 -2.34
C ASP A 69 1.47 5.81 -3.32
N ASN A 70 1.64 7.05 -2.84
CA ASN A 70 2.14 8.14 -3.67
C ASN A 70 3.62 8.01 -4.02
N THR A 71 4.44 7.40 -3.16
CA THR A 71 5.85 7.12 -3.46
C THR A 71 5.99 6.10 -4.60
N ILE A 72 5.14 5.07 -4.62
CA ILE A 72 5.09 4.08 -5.71
C ILE A 72 4.76 4.77 -7.04
N GLN A 73 3.69 5.57 -7.06
CA GLN A 73 3.26 6.29 -8.26
C GLN A 73 4.34 7.26 -8.76
N ASP A 74 4.96 8.01 -7.86
CA ASP A 74 5.99 9.00 -8.21
C ASP A 74 7.25 8.35 -8.78
N ALA A 75 7.68 7.20 -8.22
CA ALA A 75 8.81 6.46 -8.76
C ALA A 75 8.55 5.98 -10.20
N ILE A 76 7.35 5.51 -10.47
CA ILE A 76 6.94 5.08 -11.82
C ILE A 76 6.92 6.28 -12.77
N ILE A 77 6.29 7.37 -12.38
CA ILE A 77 6.15 8.56 -13.23
C ILE A 77 7.50 9.20 -13.54
N ARG A 78 8.42 9.31 -12.55
CA ARG A 78 9.77 9.82 -12.77
C ARG A 78 10.56 8.94 -13.73
N TYR A 79 10.53 7.64 -13.53
CA TYR A 79 11.16 6.69 -14.43
C TYR A 79 10.63 6.81 -15.86
N LYS A 80 9.32 6.86 -16.06
CA LYS A 80 8.69 6.98 -17.40
C LYS A 80 9.01 8.33 -18.05
N ARG A 81 9.03 9.43 -17.28
CA ARG A 81 9.45 10.75 -17.77
C ARG A 81 10.89 10.72 -18.30
N MET A 82 11.81 10.15 -17.54
CA MET A 82 13.20 9.96 -17.94
C MET A 82 13.37 8.92 -19.06
N SER A 83 12.40 8.03 -19.26
CA SER A 83 12.42 7.01 -20.34
C SER A 83 11.86 7.53 -21.66
N GLY A 84 11.54 8.82 -21.75
CA GLY A 84 11.13 9.48 -23.00
C GLY A 84 9.63 9.55 -23.23
N PHE A 85 8.80 9.28 -22.21
CA PHE A 85 7.36 9.46 -22.30
C PHE A 85 6.94 10.91 -22.00
N ASP A 86 5.84 11.35 -22.60
CA ASP A 86 5.09 12.50 -22.15
C ASP A 86 4.17 12.04 -21.02
N THR A 87 4.46 12.47 -19.79
CA THR A 87 3.83 11.91 -18.61
C THR A 87 2.76 12.81 -18.03
N LEU A 88 1.62 12.23 -17.68
CA LEU A 88 0.56 12.89 -16.94
C LEU A 88 0.23 12.10 -15.67
N TRP A 89 0.52 12.67 -14.52
CA TRP A 89 -0.01 12.19 -13.24
C TRP A 89 -1.03 13.20 -12.72
N VAL A 90 -2.32 12.81 -12.74
CA VAL A 90 -3.43 13.70 -12.34
C VAL A 90 -3.60 13.65 -10.83
N PRO A 91 -3.36 14.77 -10.12
CA PRO A 91 -3.65 14.88 -8.69
C PRO A 91 -5.13 15.21 -8.45
N GLY A 92 -5.60 14.96 -7.25
CA GLY A 92 -6.92 15.41 -6.83
C GLY A 92 -7.36 14.84 -5.51
N MET A 93 -8.62 15.14 -5.13
CA MET A 93 -9.20 14.79 -3.84
C MET A 93 -10.63 14.34 -3.99
N ASP A 94 -11.06 13.48 -3.07
CA ASP A 94 -12.44 13.00 -2.98
C ASP A 94 -13.22 13.78 -1.91
N HIS A 95 -14.48 14.12 -2.22
CA HIS A 95 -15.38 14.81 -1.29
C HIS A 95 -15.80 13.95 -0.09
N ALA A 96 -15.74 12.62 -0.23
CA ALA A 96 -15.96 11.65 0.85
C ALA A 96 -17.28 11.88 1.63
N GLY A 97 -18.41 11.86 0.95
CA GLY A 97 -19.76 12.18 1.41
C GLY A 97 -20.02 12.02 2.92
N ILE A 98 -20.35 10.79 3.37
CA ILE A 98 -20.65 10.48 4.78
C ILE A 98 -19.49 10.87 5.71
N ALA A 99 -18.26 10.57 5.31
CA ALA A 99 -17.11 10.76 6.19
C ALA A 99 -16.79 12.23 6.44
N THR A 100 -16.88 13.08 5.44
CA THR A 100 -16.67 14.53 5.56
C THR A 100 -17.83 15.18 6.30
N GLN A 101 -19.08 14.80 5.99
CA GLN A 101 -20.24 15.27 6.72
C GLN A 101 -20.12 15.00 8.22
N ASN A 102 -19.76 13.78 8.63
CA ASN A 102 -19.58 13.41 10.03
C ASN A 102 -18.49 14.24 10.74
N LYS A 103 -17.42 14.62 10.02
CA LYS A 103 -16.37 15.51 10.58
C LYS A 103 -16.91 16.90 10.83
N VAL A 104 -17.68 17.45 9.91
CA VAL A 104 -18.29 18.79 10.05
C VAL A 104 -19.37 18.78 11.12
N GLU A 105 -20.22 17.74 11.19
CA GLU A 105 -21.20 17.58 12.26
C GLU A 105 -20.56 17.51 13.65
N ARG A 106 -19.45 16.79 13.78
CA ARG A 106 -18.68 16.74 15.03
C ARG A 106 -18.14 18.13 15.41
N MET A 107 -17.57 18.85 14.46
CA MET A 107 -17.09 20.21 14.64
C MET A 107 -18.22 21.14 15.11
N LEU A 108 -19.40 21.05 14.50
CA LEU A 108 -20.57 21.84 14.90
C LEU A 108 -21.02 21.51 16.33
N LYS A 109 -21.03 20.23 16.69
CA LYS A 109 -21.37 19.79 18.05
C LYS A 109 -20.39 20.32 19.09
N GLU A 110 -19.10 20.36 18.79
CA GLU A 110 -18.06 20.97 19.63
C GLU A 110 -18.26 22.49 19.77
N GLN A 111 -18.87 23.14 18.78
CA GLN A 111 -19.28 24.55 18.79
C GLN A 111 -20.65 24.79 19.47
N GLY A 112 -21.32 23.73 19.93
CA GLY A 112 -22.59 23.80 20.62
C GLY A 112 -23.81 23.99 19.71
N THR A 113 -23.72 23.62 18.42
CA THR A 113 -24.81 23.68 17.42
C THR A 113 -24.93 22.37 16.62
N SER A 114 -25.95 22.26 15.78
CA SER A 114 -26.20 21.12 14.89
C SER A 114 -26.48 21.56 13.46
N LYS A 115 -26.43 20.63 12.51
CA LYS A 115 -26.75 20.93 11.11
C LYS A 115 -28.23 21.32 10.92
N GLU A 116 -29.11 20.73 11.75
CA GLU A 116 -30.54 21.01 11.69
C GLU A 116 -30.83 22.45 12.14
N GLU A 117 -30.10 22.96 13.12
CA GLU A 117 -30.24 24.34 13.62
C GLU A 117 -29.72 25.36 12.61
N ILE A 118 -28.62 25.10 11.91
CA ILE A 118 -28.06 26.06 10.94
C ILE A 118 -28.65 25.94 9.54
N GLY A 119 -29.30 24.82 9.23
CA GLY A 119 -29.90 24.53 7.91
C GLY A 119 -28.88 24.09 6.85
N ARG A 120 -29.42 23.54 5.74
CA ARG A 120 -28.62 22.88 4.69
C ARG A 120 -27.62 23.83 4.01
N GLU A 121 -28.02 25.04 3.68
CA GLU A 121 -27.15 25.99 2.96
C GLU A 121 -25.91 26.39 3.76
N GLU A 122 -26.11 26.77 5.03
CA GLU A 122 -25.01 27.16 5.91
C GLU A 122 -24.14 25.95 6.27
N PHE A 123 -24.73 24.77 6.40
CA PHE A 123 -23.98 23.52 6.59
C PHE A 123 -23.06 23.22 5.40
N LEU A 124 -23.58 23.31 4.18
CA LEU A 124 -22.78 23.10 2.95
C LEU A 124 -21.64 24.11 2.85
N LYS A 125 -21.90 25.39 3.16
CA LYS A 125 -20.86 26.42 3.19
C LYS A 125 -19.73 26.05 4.16
N LYS A 126 -20.06 25.63 5.40
CA LYS A 126 -19.05 25.16 6.38
C LYS A 126 -18.30 23.91 5.90
N THR A 127 -18.95 23.06 5.14
CA THR A 127 -18.30 21.88 4.59
C THR A 127 -17.33 22.25 3.46
N TRP A 128 -17.65 23.26 2.65
CA TRP A 128 -16.69 23.82 1.68
C TRP A 128 -15.51 24.49 2.37
N GLU A 129 -15.72 25.25 3.44
CA GLU A 129 -14.63 25.83 4.25
C GLU A 129 -13.72 24.73 4.85
N TRP A 130 -14.32 23.63 5.32
CA TRP A 130 -13.60 22.45 5.78
C TRP A 130 -12.73 21.85 4.66
N LYS A 131 -13.30 21.67 3.47
CA LYS A 131 -12.61 21.15 2.28
C LYS A 131 -11.40 22.01 1.91
N GLU A 132 -11.55 23.31 1.86
CA GLU A 132 -10.43 24.23 1.52
C GLU A 132 -9.28 24.09 2.55
N LYS A 133 -9.60 24.08 3.82
CA LYS A 133 -8.61 23.95 4.89
C LYS A 133 -7.85 22.62 4.82
N HIS A 134 -8.56 21.52 4.73
CA HIS A 134 -7.95 20.18 4.78
C HIS A 134 -7.34 19.75 3.44
N GLY A 135 -7.89 20.17 2.33
CA GLY A 135 -7.29 20.01 1.01
C GLY A 135 -5.92 20.67 0.91
N GLY A 136 -5.80 21.90 1.38
CA GLY A 136 -4.50 22.60 1.43
C GLY A 136 -3.44 21.88 2.29
N LEU A 137 -3.86 21.19 3.36
CA LEU A 137 -2.93 20.37 4.17
C LEU A 137 -2.48 19.12 3.44
N ILE A 138 -3.40 18.43 2.75
CA ILE A 138 -3.11 17.22 1.97
C ILE A 138 -2.08 17.54 0.87
N THR A 139 -2.33 18.58 0.08
CA THR A 139 -1.41 18.97 -1.00
C THR A 139 -0.04 19.41 -0.47
N LYS A 140 0.00 20.07 0.69
CA LYS A 140 1.26 20.41 1.36
C LYS A 140 2.05 19.14 1.77
N GLN A 141 1.37 18.13 2.33
CA GLN A 141 2.02 16.87 2.70
C GLN A 141 2.58 16.14 1.48
N LEU A 142 1.84 16.12 0.38
CA LEU A 142 2.29 15.52 -0.88
C LEU A 142 3.51 16.25 -1.44
N ARG A 143 3.52 17.60 -1.41
CA ARG A 143 4.68 18.38 -1.84
C ARG A 143 5.92 18.10 -0.98
N LYS A 144 5.75 18.00 0.34
CA LYS A 144 6.85 17.64 1.25
C LYS A 144 7.40 16.24 1.02
N LEU A 145 6.59 15.29 0.58
CA LEU A 145 7.05 13.96 0.16
C LEU A 145 7.84 14.00 -1.15
N GLY A 146 7.76 15.07 -1.91
CA GLY A 146 8.46 15.24 -3.17
C GLY A 146 7.79 14.57 -4.37
N VAL A 147 6.47 14.33 -4.30
CA VAL A 147 5.73 13.76 -5.44
C VAL A 147 5.57 14.76 -6.57
N SER A 148 5.54 14.28 -7.80
CA SER A 148 5.60 15.08 -9.03
C SER A 148 4.36 14.98 -9.93
N PRO A 149 3.13 15.17 -9.38
CA PRO A 149 1.93 15.23 -10.20
C PRO A 149 1.82 16.59 -10.94
N ASP A 150 1.00 16.63 -11.95
CA ASP A 150 0.70 17.89 -12.64
C ASP A 150 -0.31 18.71 -11.84
N TRP A 151 0.19 19.56 -10.94
CA TRP A 151 -0.66 20.41 -10.07
C TRP A 151 -1.57 21.38 -10.83
N SER A 152 -1.25 21.71 -12.08
CA SER A 152 -2.13 22.55 -12.91
C SER A 152 -3.44 21.83 -13.31
N ARG A 153 -3.46 20.51 -13.14
CA ARG A 153 -4.59 19.61 -13.42
C ARG A 153 -5.20 19.01 -12.16
N GLU A 154 -5.01 19.66 -11.02
CA GLU A 154 -5.64 19.21 -9.77
C GLU A 154 -7.16 19.18 -9.89
N ARG A 155 -7.79 18.08 -9.47
CA ARG A 155 -9.24 17.87 -9.56
C ARG A 155 -9.85 17.59 -8.19
N PHE A 156 -11.12 17.89 -8.09
CA PHE A 156 -11.95 17.57 -6.95
C PHE A 156 -13.23 16.88 -7.41
N THR A 157 -13.62 15.77 -6.79
CA THR A 157 -14.78 14.98 -7.25
C THR A 157 -16.09 15.80 -7.36
N MET A 158 -16.20 16.95 -6.70
CA MET A 158 -17.34 17.87 -6.80
C MET A 158 -17.00 19.19 -7.53
N ASP A 159 -15.93 19.27 -8.30
CA ASP A 159 -15.71 20.41 -9.18
C ASP A 159 -16.76 20.45 -10.30
N GLU A 160 -16.86 21.57 -11.00
CA GLU A 160 -17.89 21.78 -12.02
C GLU A 160 -17.82 20.73 -13.15
N GLY A 161 -16.62 20.43 -13.64
CA GLY A 161 -16.44 19.45 -14.73
C GLY A 161 -16.82 18.04 -14.33
N LEU A 162 -16.36 17.58 -13.14
CA LEU A 162 -16.71 16.26 -12.62
C LEU A 162 -18.19 16.17 -12.24
N SER A 163 -18.77 17.25 -11.68
CA SER A 163 -20.22 17.30 -11.39
C SER A 163 -21.07 17.18 -12.66
N ARG A 164 -20.62 17.78 -13.76
CA ARG A 164 -21.27 17.61 -15.07
C ARG A 164 -21.16 16.16 -15.55
N ALA A 165 -19.97 15.55 -15.47
CA ALA A 165 -19.76 14.15 -15.84
C ALA A 165 -20.68 13.20 -15.05
N VAL A 166 -20.81 13.40 -13.73
CA VAL A 166 -21.72 12.64 -12.87
C VAL A 166 -23.16 12.72 -13.34
N LYS A 167 -23.66 13.91 -13.66
CA LYS A 167 -25.02 14.09 -14.18
C LYS A 167 -25.24 13.38 -15.51
N GLU A 168 -24.32 13.53 -16.46
CA GLU A 168 -24.42 12.89 -17.77
C GLU A 168 -24.43 11.35 -17.65
N VAL A 169 -23.58 10.79 -16.81
CA VAL A 169 -23.56 9.33 -16.58
C VAL A 169 -24.85 8.86 -15.92
N PHE A 170 -25.35 9.57 -14.92
CA PHE A 170 -26.62 9.23 -14.26
C PHE A 170 -27.78 9.23 -15.25
N ILE A 171 -27.91 10.29 -16.05
CA ILE A 171 -28.97 10.43 -17.05
C ILE A 171 -28.89 9.32 -18.09
N LYS A 172 -27.68 9.01 -18.58
CA LYS A 172 -27.47 7.93 -19.55
C LYS A 172 -27.89 6.57 -18.96
N LEU A 173 -27.41 6.21 -17.76
CA LEU A 173 -27.76 4.95 -17.10
C LEU A 173 -29.27 4.84 -16.82
N TYR A 174 -29.93 5.95 -16.46
CA TYR A 174 -31.38 5.99 -16.25
C TYR A 174 -32.14 5.77 -17.54
N ASN A 175 -31.78 6.48 -18.60
CA ASN A 175 -32.44 6.35 -19.92
C ASN A 175 -32.27 4.95 -20.53
N ASP A 176 -31.13 4.30 -20.28
CA ASP A 176 -30.86 2.94 -20.72
C ASP A 176 -31.52 1.88 -19.78
N GLY A 177 -32.23 2.32 -18.74
CA GLY A 177 -32.98 1.45 -17.80
C GLY A 177 -32.11 0.70 -16.82
N LEU A 178 -30.85 1.11 -16.64
CA LEU A 178 -29.93 0.55 -15.64
C LEU A 178 -30.06 1.22 -14.28
N ILE A 179 -30.44 2.49 -14.21
CA ILE A 179 -30.83 3.13 -12.97
C ILE A 179 -32.35 3.07 -12.80
N TYR A 180 -32.80 2.69 -11.62
CA TYR A 180 -34.19 2.66 -11.24
C TYR A 180 -34.41 3.11 -9.80
N ARG A 181 -35.64 3.54 -9.48
CA ARG A 181 -36.08 3.86 -8.13
C ARG A 181 -37.07 2.82 -7.67
N GLY A 182 -36.90 2.25 -6.50
CA GLY A 182 -37.76 1.18 -6.01
C GLY A 182 -37.68 0.98 -4.50
N GLU A 183 -38.68 0.26 -3.96
CA GLU A 183 -38.64 -0.19 -2.57
C GLU A 183 -37.87 -1.49 -2.47
N TYR A 184 -36.88 -1.50 -1.62
CA TYR A 184 -36.09 -2.68 -1.30
C TYR A 184 -35.59 -2.63 0.14
N ILE A 185 -35.23 -3.79 0.70
CA ILE A 185 -34.60 -3.81 2.00
C ILE A 185 -33.13 -3.41 1.84
N VAL A 186 -32.70 -2.39 2.58
CA VAL A 186 -31.35 -1.84 2.52
C VAL A 186 -30.70 -1.89 3.89
N ASN A 187 -29.37 -1.90 3.91
CA ASN A 187 -28.61 -1.68 5.12
C ASN A 187 -28.75 -0.20 5.52
N TRP A 188 -29.26 0.05 6.72
CA TRP A 188 -29.48 1.40 7.22
C TRP A 188 -28.56 1.72 8.39
N CYS A 189 -27.86 2.84 8.33
CA CYS A 189 -27.09 3.36 9.47
C CYS A 189 -28.01 4.25 10.34
N PRO A 190 -28.40 3.83 11.56
CA PRO A 190 -29.27 4.64 12.39
C PRO A 190 -28.57 5.88 13.01
N HIS A 191 -27.25 5.88 13.06
CA HIS A 191 -26.47 7.05 13.51
C HIS A 191 -26.41 8.12 12.42
N ASP A 192 -26.02 7.75 11.20
CA ASP A 192 -25.86 8.66 10.08
C ASP A 192 -27.18 8.90 9.33
N LYS A 193 -28.23 8.16 9.69
CA LYS A 193 -29.59 8.19 9.09
C LYS A 193 -29.57 8.10 7.58
N THR A 194 -28.85 7.13 7.05
CA THR A 194 -28.67 6.94 5.62
C THR A 194 -28.56 5.46 5.25
N ALA A 195 -28.96 5.13 4.02
CA ALA A 195 -28.72 3.84 3.42
C ALA A 195 -27.24 3.62 3.14
N LEU A 196 -26.81 2.37 3.23
CA LEU A 196 -25.48 1.88 2.93
C LEU A 196 -25.58 0.79 1.85
N ALA A 197 -24.58 0.72 0.97
CA ALA A 197 -24.40 -0.42 0.08
C ALA A 197 -23.86 -1.64 0.87
N ASP A 198 -23.98 -2.84 0.30
CA ASP A 198 -23.57 -4.08 1.00
C ASP A 198 -22.09 -4.10 1.39
N ASP A 199 -21.24 -3.54 0.54
CA ASP A 199 -19.80 -3.43 0.75
C ASP A 199 -19.41 -2.33 1.77
N GLU A 200 -20.33 -1.47 2.18
CA GLU A 200 -20.13 -0.48 3.25
C GLU A 200 -20.45 -1.03 4.65
N VAL A 201 -20.69 -2.34 4.78
CA VAL A 201 -21.03 -3.01 6.04
C VAL A 201 -19.92 -3.98 6.45
N ASN A 202 -19.31 -3.72 7.60
CA ASN A 202 -18.34 -4.62 8.21
C ASN A 202 -19.06 -5.65 9.11
N HIS A 203 -18.78 -6.92 8.92
CA HIS A 203 -19.38 -7.99 9.73
C HIS A 203 -18.38 -8.49 10.78
N PHE A 204 -18.80 -8.48 12.04
CA PHE A 204 -18.00 -8.97 13.16
C PHE A 204 -18.71 -10.14 13.85
N GLU A 205 -17.99 -11.24 14.05
CA GLU A 205 -18.47 -12.32 14.92
C GLU A 205 -18.58 -11.83 16.37
N LYS A 206 -19.77 -11.96 16.95
CA LYS A 206 -20.03 -11.66 18.36
C LYS A 206 -20.63 -12.86 19.07
N ASN A 207 -20.23 -13.06 20.32
CA ASN A 207 -20.92 -14.00 21.19
C ASN A 207 -22.26 -13.36 21.58
N GLY A 208 -23.32 -13.86 21.01
CA GLY A 208 -24.69 -13.43 21.23
C GLY A 208 -25.52 -14.54 21.85
N LYS A 209 -26.81 -14.37 21.75
CA LYS A 209 -27.80 -15.36 22.23
C LYS A 209 -28.85 -15.61 21.16
N ILE A 210 -29.44 -16.78 21.22
CA ILE A 210 -30.64 -17.11 20.45
C ILE A 210 -31.76 -17.43 21.47
N TRP A 211 -32.90 -16.83 21.26
CA TRP A 211 -34.06 -16.92 22.16
C TRP A 211 -35.13 -17.75 21.49
N GLU A 212 -35.66 -18.76 22.23
CA GLU A 212 -36.73 -19.61 21.80
C GLU A 212 -38.08 -19.10 22.39
N ILE A 213 -39.04 -18.78 21.51
CA ILE A 213 -40.29 -18.09 21.88
C ILE A 213 -41.49 -18.88 21.35
N LYS A 214 -42.51 -19.10 22.19
CA LYS A 214 -43.77 -19.73 21.82
C LYS A 214 -44.69 -18.80 21.07
N TYR A 215 -45.19 -19.21 19.93
CA TYR A 215 -46.29 -18.57 19.21
C TYR A 215 -47.51 -19.46 19.27
N PRO A 216 -48.58 -19.14 20.03
CA PRO A 216 -49.77 -19.93 20.13
C PRO A 216 -50.47 -20.13 18.77
N ILE A 217 -50.96 -21.34 18.51
CA ILE A 217 -51.71 -21.63 17.29
C ILE A 217 -53.15 -21.16 17.51
N LYS A 218 -53.69 -20.38 16.60
CA LYS A 218 -55.07 -19.90 16.68
C LYS A 218 -56.05 -21.06 16.73
N ASP A 219 -57.07 -20.94 17.58
CA ASP A 219 -58.12 -21.95 17.80
C ASP A 219 -57.61 -23.34 18.22
N SER A 220 -56.48 -23.38 18.92
CA SER A 220 -55.86 -24.63 19.43
C SER A 220 -55.12 -24.35 20.74
N ASP A 221 -54.96 -25.37 21.58
CA ASP A 221 -54.08 -25.31 22.77
C ASP A 221 -52.57 -25.48 22.44
N GLY A 222 -52.24 -25.69 21.16
CA GLY A 222 -50.89 -25.90 20.67
C GLY A 222 -50.14 -24.57 20.43
N TYR A 223 -48.83 -24.71 20.26
CA TYR A 223 -47.94 -23.59 19.90
C TYR A 223 -46.83 -24.07 18.99
N VAL A 224 -46.25 -23.17 18.22
CA VAL A 224 -44.95 -23.37 17.56
C VAL A 224 -43.87 -22.61 18.32
N VAL A 225 -42.64 -23.10 18.28
CA VAL A 225 -41.49 -22.44 18.89
C VAL A 225 -40.62 -21.86 17.79
N ILE A 226 -40.42 -20.57 17.80
CA ILE A 226 -39.45 -19.89 16.90
C ILE A 226 -38.14 -19.64 17.67
N ALA A 227 -37.05 -19.56 16.95
CA ALA A 227 -35.77 -19.17 17.50
C ALA A 227 -35.24 -17.92 16.79
N THR A 228 -34.81 -16.90 17.56
CA THR A 228 -34.35 -15.62 16.99
C THR A 228 -33.16 -15.05 17.75
N THR A 229 -32.25 -14.40 17.02
CA THR A 229 -31.16 -13.59 17.60
C THR A 229 -31.59 -12.13 17.80
N ARG A 230 -32.76 -11.74 17.28
CA ARG A 230 -33.28 -10.38 17.28
C ARG A 230 -34.72 -10.30 17.79
N PRO A 231 -34.97 -10.55 19.09
CA PRO A 231 -36.33 -10.55 19.65
C PRO A 231 -37.06 -9.20 19.51
N GLU A 232 -36.32 -8.07 19.40
CA GLU A 232 -36.93 -6.75 19.21
C GLU A 232 -37.67 -6.63 17.88
N THR A 233 -37.26 -7.37 16.84
CA THR A 233 -37.93 -7.29 15.52
C THR A 233 -39.24 -8.09 15.48
N MET A 234 -39.51 -9.00 16.47
CA MET A 234 -40.71 -9.79 16.47
C MET A 234 -42.00 -8.96 16.46
N LEU A 235 -41.95 -7.75 17.01
CA LEU A 235 -43.12 -6.86 16.98
C LEU A 235 -43.61 -6.57 15.54
N GLY A 236 -42.74 -6.70 14.55
CA GLY A 236 -43.02 -6.55 13.12
C GLY A 236 -43.27 -7.86 12.37
N ASP A 237 -43.41 -8.98 13.03
CA ASP A 237 -43.67 -10.25 12.35
C ASP A 237 -45.00 -10.23 11.62
N THR A 238 -45.01 -10.63 10.39
CA THR A 238 -46.18 -10.71 9.52
C THR A 238 -46.50 -12.14 9.09
N GLY A 239 -45.68 -13.08 9.46
CA GLY A 239 -45.88 -14.51 9.20
C GLY A 239 -44.86 -15.38 9.97
N VAL A 240 -45.07 -16.66 9.87
CA VAL A 240 -44.15 -17.72 10.27
C VAL A 240 -43.93 -18.65 9.09
N ALA A 241 -42.70 -18.98 8.77
CA ALA A 241 -42.37 -19.90 7.67
C ALA A 241 -41.93 -21.25 8.16
N VAL A 242 -42.32 -22.31 7.44
CA VAL A 242 -41.90 -23.69 7.63
C VAL A 242 -41.49 -24.28 6.29
N ASN A 243 -40.63 -25.29 6.31
CA ASN A 243 -40.29 -26.01 5.07
C ASN A 243 -41.48 -26.88 4.62
N PRO A 244 -41.90 -26.85 3.35
CA PRO A 244 -43.01 -27.67 2.84
C PRO A 244 -42.78 -29.18 2.97
N ASN A 245 -41.53 -29.60 3.10
CA ASN A 245 -41.13 -31.01 3.26
C ASN A 245 -40.98 -31.44 4.72
N ASP A 246 -41.21 -30.52 5.69
CA ASP A 246 -41.09 -30.85 7.11
C ASP A 246 -42.40 -31.44 7.64
N GLU A 247 -42.45 -32.76 7.83
CA GLU A 247 -43.61 -33.48 8.31
C GLU A 247 -44.12 -33.01 9.69
N ARG A 248 -43.26 -32.37 10.51
CA ARG A 248 -43.63 -31.86 11.84
C ARG A 248 -44.62 -30.67 11.75
N TYR A 249 -44.59 -29.92 10.68
CA TYR A 249 -45.30 -28.65 10.54
C TYR A 249 -46.22 -28.57 9.31
N LYS A 250 -46.22 -29.61 8.49
CA LYS A 250 -46.99 -29.67 7.23
C LYS A 250 -48.49 -29.35 7.42
N ASP A 251 -49.09 -29.80 8.50
CA ASP A 251 -50.50 -29.57 8.81
C ASP A 251 -50.77 -28.18 9.34
N LEU A 252 -49.75 -27.36 9.59
CA LEU A 252 -49.85 -25.99 10.04
C LEU A 252 -49.88 -24.98 8.87
N ILE A 253 -49.43 -25.39 7.69
CA ILE A 253 -49.37 -24.53 6.51
C ILE A 253 -50.78 -24.02 6.20
N GLY A 254 -50.91 -22.68 6.07
CA GLY A 254 -52.18 -22.00 5.87
C GLY A 254 -52.99 -21.70 7.13
N LYS A 255 -52.64 -22.28 8.30
CA LYS A 255 -53.21 -21.88 9.59
C LYS A 255 -52.60 -20.57 10.09
N LYS A 256 -53.12 -20.05 11.20
CA LYS A 256 -52.65 -18.84 11.83
C LYS A 256 -52.05 -19.10 13.20
N VAL A 257 -51.06 -18.33 13.58
CA VAL A 257 -50.53 -18.21 14.93
C VAL A 257 -50.79 -16.81 15.49
N ILE A 258 -50.80 -16.70 16.82
CA ILE A 258 -50.95 -15.42 17.52
C ILE A 258 -49.54 -14.89 17.85
N LEU A 259 -49.22 -13.71 17.40
CA LEU A 259 -47.99 -13.04 17.75
C LEU A 259 -48.00 -12.59 19.22
N PRO A 260 -47.13 -13.11 20.08
CA PRO A 260 -47.11 -12.70 21.49
C PRO A 260 -46.87 -11.22 21.66
N LEU A 261 -47.40 -10.63 22.73
CA LEU A 261 -47.28 -9.19 23.08
C LEU A 261 -48.02 -8.22 22.15
N MET A 262 -48.44 -8.67 20.96
CA MET A 262 -49.13 -7.84 19.95
C MET A 262 -50.55 -8.34 19.65
N ASP A 263 -50.92 -9.54 20.09
CA ASP A 263 -52.19 -10.18 19.84
C ASP A 263 -52.62 -10.21 18.36
N ARG A 264 -51.66 -10.14 17.46
CA ARG A 264 -51.88 -10.12 16.01
C ARG A 264 -51.86 -11.53 15.42
N GLU A 265 -52.89 -11.83 14.64
CA GLU A 265 -52.98 -13.09 13.89
C GLU A 265 -52.05 -13.01 12.66
N ILE A 266 -51.10 -13.95 12.53
CA ILE A 266 -50.19 -14.04 11.41
C ILE A 266 -50.23 -15.47 10.79
N PRO A 267 -50.16 -15.58 9.45
CA PRO A 267 -50.25 -16.89 8.78
C PRO A 267 -48.95 -17.71 8.92
N VAL A 268 -49.12 -19.04 8.84
CA VAL A 268 -48.02 -19.98 8.61
C VAL A 268 -47.86 -20.24 7.11
N VAL A 269 -46.74 -19.86 6.51
CA VAL A 269 -46.43 -20.02 5.09
C VAL A 269 -45.40 -21.12 4.87
N ALA A 270 -45.35 -21.63 3.65
CA ALA A 270 -44.37 -22.64 3.24
C ALA A 270 -43.29 -22.01 2.36
N ASP A 271 -42.01 -22.23 2.67
CA ASP A 271 -40.91 -21.83 1.83
C ASP A 271 -39.71 -22.76 2.03
N GLU A 272 -39.07 -23.19 0.93
CA GLU A 272 -37.89 -24.09 0.94
C GLU A 272 -36.64 -23.43 1.56
N TYR A 273 -36.65 -22.12 1.75
CA TYR A 273 -35.58 -21.38 2.45
C TYR A 273 -35.39 -21.87 3.88
N VAL A 274 -36.47 -22.38 4.55
CA VAL A 274 -36.39 -22.81 5.94
C VAL A 274 -35.58 -24.08 6.05
N ASP A 275 -34.48 -24.03 6.78
CA ASP A 275 -33.71 -25.24 7.15
C ASP A 275 -34.41 -26.03 8.25
N MET A 276 -34.76 -27.25 7.95
CA MET A 276 -35.49 -28.17 8.86
C MET A 276 -34.67 -28.59 10.10
N GLU A 277 -33.33 -28.50 10.00
CA GLU A 277 -32.42 -28.92 11.07
C GLU A 277 -31.94 -27.78 11.92
N PHE A 278 -32.06 -26.52 11.42
CA PHE A 278 -31.63 -25.34 12.14
C PHE A 278 -32.68 -24.86 13.14
N GLY A 279 -32.30 -24.65 14.39
CA GLY A 279 -33.16 -24.16 15.44
C GLY A 279 -34.33 -25.11 15.73
N THR A 280 -35.56 -24.66 15.47
CA THR A 280 -36.80 -25.42 15.63
C THR A 280 -37.38 -25.94 14.31
N GLY A 281 -36.82 -25.52 13.18
CA GLY A 281 -37.42 -25.71 11.84
C GLY A 281 -38.59 -24.76 11.56
N VAL A 282 -38.82 -23.76 12.42
CA VAL A 282 -39.86 -22.74 12.28
C VAL A 282 -39.19 -21.38 12.38
N VAL A 283 -39.38 -20.56 11.37
CA VAL A 283 -38.73 -19.22 11.29
C VAL A 283 -39.79 -18.11 11.33
N LYS A 284 -39.59 -17.14 12.22
CA LYS A 284 -40.42 -15.94 12.22
C LYS A 284 -40.13 -15.12 10.97
N MET A 285 -41.10 -14.46 10.40
CA MET A 285 -40.97 -13.62 9.21
C MET A 285 -41.17 -12.15 9.55
N THR A 286 -40.11 -11.38 9.51
CA THR A 286 -40.10 -9.91 9.67
C THR A 286 -39.59 -9.23 8.39
N PRO A 287 -40.36 -9.21 7.32
CA PRO A 287 -39.90 -8.82 5.99
C PRO A 287 -39.33 -7.41 5.88
N SER A 288 -39.65 -6.53 6.81
CA SER A 288 -39.15 -5.16 6.83
C SER A 288 -37.78 -5.01 7.52
N HIS A 289 -37.27 -6.09 8.21
CA HIS A 289 -36.08 -5.98 9.05
C HIS A 289 -35.08 -7.15 8.89
N ASP A 290 -35.33 -8.05 7.92
CA ASP A 290 -34.44 -9.14 7.55
C ASP A 290 -34.44 -9.36 6.04
N PRO A 291 -33.26 -9.36 5.37
CA PRO A 291 -33.16 -9.51 3.91
C PRO A 291 -33.71 -10.85 3.39
N ASN A 292 -33.57 -11.93 4.14
CA ASN A 292 -34.06 -13.24 3.73
C ASN A 292 -35.59 -13.29 3.89
N ASP A 293 -36.12 -12.77 5.00
CA ASP A 293 -37.56 -12.67 5.24
C ASP A 293 -38.24 -11.79 4.17
N PHE A 294 -37.52 -10.75 3.69
CA PHE A 294 -37.99 -9.89 2.59
C PHE A 294 -38.21 -10.68 1.30
N GLU A 295 -37.27 -11.55 0.92
CA GLU A 295 -37.37 -12.37 -0.28
C GLU A 295 -38.47 -13.47 -0.13
N VAL A 296 -38.58 -14.07 1.06
CA VAL A 296 -39.68 -15.01 1.36
C VAL A 296 -41.03 -14.30 1.25
N ALA A 297 -41.15 -13.10 1.80
CA ALA A 297 -42.40 -12.31 1.73
C ALA A 297 -42.83 -11.99 0.29
N LYS A 298 -41.87 -11.64 -0.58
CA LYS A 298 -42.16 -11.44 -2.01
C LYS A 298 -42.74 -12.69 -2.69
N ARG A 299 -42.24 -13.88 -2.35
CA ARG A 299 -42.71 -15.14 -2.91
C ARG A 299 -44.06 -15.59 -2.32
N THR A 300 -44.27 -15.33 -1.03
CA THR A 300 -45.43 -15.83 -0.29
C THR A 300 -46.54 -14.78 -0.12
N GLY A 301 -46.31 -13.51 -0.49
CA GLY A 301 -47.29 -12.43 -0.38
C GLY A 301 -47.48 -11.92 1.04
N LEU A 302 -46.53 -12.13 1.97
CA LEU A 302 -46.61 -11.55 3.32
C LEU A 302 -46.45 -10.03 3.27
N PRO A 303 -47.20 -9.27 4.10
CA PRO A 303 -47.08 -7.82 4.13
C PRO A 303 -45.79 -7.32 4.78
N PHE A 304 -45.37 -6.13 4.41
CA PHE A 304 -44.19 -5.45 5.00
C PHE A 304 -44.67 -4.52 6.11
N LEU A 305 -44.12 -4.71 7.32
CA LEU A 305 -44.43 -3.88 8.48
C LEU A 305 -43.19 -3.36 9.12
N ASN A 306 -42.89 -2.09 8.89
CA ASN A 306 -41.75 -1.41 9.52
C ASN A 306 -42.09 -1.01 10.96
N ILE A 307 -41.24 -1.38 11.93
CA ILE A 307 -41.39 -1.06 13.34
C ILE A 307 -40.35 -0.11 13.89
N PHE A 308 -39.43 0.36 13.10
CA PHE A 308 -38.38 1.27 13.54
C PHE A 308 -38.41 2.61 12.81
N THR A 309 -38.08 3.66 13.53
CA THR A 309 -37.75 4.97 13.00
C THR A 309 -36.35 5.00 12.36
N GLU A 310 -35.97 6.13 11.75
CA GLU A 310 -34.64 6.29 11.11
C GLU A 310 -33.48 6.23 12.11
N ASP A 311 -33.71 6.57 13.37
CA ASP A 311 -32.75 6.46 14.48
C ASP A 311 -32.89 5.14 15.25
N ALA A 312 -33.58 4.13 14.66
CA ALA A 312 -33.79 2.78 15.18
C ALA A 312 -34.48 2.75 16.58
N LYS A 313 -35.39 3.67 16.83
CA LYS A 313 -36.33 3.57 17.91
C LYS A 313 -37.60 2.85 17.43
N VAL A 314 -38.27 2.16 18.33
CA VAL A 314 -39.55 1.52 18.01
C VAL A 314 -40.58 2.61 17.69
N ASN A 315 -41.27 2.47 16.56
CA ASN A 315 -42.34 3.37 16.14
C ASN A 315 -43.70 2.94 16.71
N GLU A 316 -44.79 3.62 16.26
CA GLU A 316 -46.14 3.34 16.71
C GLU A 316 -46.62 1.90 16.46
N ASN A 317 -46.10 1.22 15.43
CA ASN A 317 -46.43 -0.18 15.15
C ASN A 317 -45.88 -1.16 16.20
N GLY A 318 -44.96 -0.75 17.03
CA GLY A 318 -44.44 -1.55 18.15
C GLY A 318 -45.26 -1.43 19.46
N GLY A 319 -46.44 -0.79 19.42
CA GLY A 319 -47.38 -0.66 20.54
C GLY A 319 -46.75 -0.04 21.78
N LYS A 320 -46.82 -0.70 22.94
CA LYS A 320 -46.32 -0.15 24.21
C LYS A 320 -44.82 0.11 24.28
N TYR A 321 -44.06 -0.42 23.33
CA TYR A 321 -42.61 -0.24 23.23
C TYR A 321 -42.19 0.97 22.38
N CYS A 322 -43.20 1.70 21.83
CA CYS A 322 -42.96 2.89 21.03
C CYS A 322 -42.06 3.91 21.74
N GLY A 323 -41.06 4.45 21.04
CA GLY A 323 -40.11 5.42 21.54
C GLY A 323 -38.83 4.83 22.18
N LEU A 324 -38.85 3.52 22.53
CA LEU A 324 -37.64 2.86 23.06
C LEU A 324 -36.57 2.67 21.98
N GLU A 325 -35.31 2.84 22.33
CA GLU A 325 -34.20 2.42 21.49
C GLU A 325 -34.23 0.90 21.32
N ARG A 326 -33.88 0.36 20.14
CA ARG A 326 -34.07 -1.05 19.77
C ARG A 326 -33.48 -2.04 20.79
N PHE A 327 -32.34 -1.78 21.38
CA PHE A 327 -31.73 -2.67 22.38
C PHE A 327 -32.37 -2.53 23.78
N GLU A 328 -32.90 -1.38 24.13
CA GLU A 328 -33.73 -1.21 25.32
C GLU A 328 -35.09 -1.89 25.14
N ALA A 329 -35.66 -1.78 23.94
CA ALA A 329 -36.86 -2.51 23.56
C ALA A 329 -36.64 -4.04 23.66
N ARG A 330 -35.51 -4.55 23.17
CA ARG A 330 -35.14 -5.97 23.31
C ARG A 330 -35.20 -6.44 24.76
N LYS A 331 -34.62 -5.67 25.69
CA LYS A 331 -34.65 -6.02 27.14
C LYS A 331 -36.07 -6.04 27.70
N ALA A 332 -36.88 -5.03 27.33
CA ALA A 332 -38.27 -4.94 27.79
C ALA A 332 -39.13 -6.08 27.25
N ILE A 333 -38.98 -6.39 25.94
CA ILE A 333 -39.69 -7.47 25.27
C ILE A 333 -39.36 -8.82 25.89
N LEU A 334 -38.06 -9.11 26.12
CA LEU A 334 -37.64 -10.37 26.74
C LEU A 334 -38.21 -10.53 28.16
N LYS A 335 -38.23 -9.46 28.94
CA LYS A 335 -38.84 -9.48 30.27
C LYS A 335 -40.34 -9.81 30.21
N ASP A 336 -41.07 -9.16 29.32
CA ASP A 336 -42.53 -9.38 29.19
C ASP A 336 -42.85 -10.79 28.66
N LEU A 337 -42.01 -11.34 27.73
CA LEU A 337 -42.15 -12.73 27.26
C LEU A 337 -41.90 -13.73 28.34
N GLU A 338 -40.95 -13.48 29.25
CA GLU A 338 -40.68 -14.31 30.42
C GLU A 338 -41.82 -14.28 31.41
N GLU A 339 -42.31 -13.07 31.76
CA GLU A 339 -43.42 -12.86 32.70
C GLU A 339 -44.74 -13.52 32.20
N GLN A 340 -44.96 -13.52 30.87
CA GLN A 340 -46.17 -14.11 30.27
C GLN A 340 -45.98 -15.58 29.87
N GLY A 341 -44.80 -16.18 30.13
CA GLY A 341 -44.53 -17.59 29.88
C GLY A 341 -44.33 -17.96 28.39
N TYR A 342 -44.07 -17.00 27.53
CA TYR A 342 -43.78 -17.23 26.12
C TYR A 342 -42.28 -17.55 25.86
N LEU A 343 -41.35 -17.13 26.72
CA LEU A 343 -39.94 -17.46 26.60
C LEU A 343 -39.67 -18.89 27.04
N VAL A 344 -39.23 -19.75 26.13
CA VAL A 344 -38.98 -21.19 26.37
C VAL A 344 -37.54 -21.45 26.76
N GLY A 345 -36.61 -20.81 26.09
CA GLY A 345 -35.21 -21.07 26.31
C GLY A 345 -34.30 -19.94 25.76
N VAL A 346 -33.06 -19.93 26.25
CA VAL A 346 -31.99 -19.05 25.80
C VAL A 346 -30.74 -19.88 25.65
N LYS A 347 -30.08 -19.78 24.48
CA LYS A 347 -28.84 -20.50 24.18
C LYS A 347 -27.76 -19.52 23.73
N GLU A 348 -26.51 -19.78 24.09
CA GLU A 348 -25.40 -19.06 23.55
C GLU A 348 -25.28 -19.32 22.04
N HIS A 349 -25.10 -18.29 21.26
CA HIS A 349 -24.98 -18.38 19.80
C HIS A 349 -24.02 -17.33 19.27
N LYS A 350 -23.10 -17.76 18.37
CA LYS A 350 -22.24 -16.83 17.63
C LYS A 350 -22.96 -16.36 16.40
N ASN A 351 -23.00 -15.05 16.21
CA ASN A 351 -23.60 -14.44 15.03
C ASN A 351 -22.72 -13.33 14.47
N ALA A 352 -22.73 -13.18 13.16
CA ALA A 352 -22.11 -12.07 12.49
C ALA A 352 -23.02 -10.83 12.54
N VAL A 353 -22.53 -9.75 13.13
CA VAL A 353 -23.29 -8.50 13.27
C VAL A 353 -22.71 -7.47 12.32
N GLY A 354 -23.55 -6.89 11.46
CA GLY A 354 -23.17 -5.84 10.53
C GLY A 354 -23.00 -4.49 11.24
N HIS A 355 -21.92 -3.80 10.92
CA HIS A 355 -21.60 -2.46 11.42
C HIS A 355 -21.34 -1.51 10.28
N CYS A 356 -21.76 -0.26 10.42
CA CYS A 356 -21.43 0.81 9.49
C CYS A 356 -19.90 1.00 9.42
N TYR A 357 -19.33 0.97 8.23
CA TYR A 357 -17.89 1.10 8.03
C TYR A 357 -17.32 2.48 8.42
N ARG A 358 -18.18 3.48 8.64
CA ARG A 358 -17.77 4.86 8.99
C ARG A 358 -17.91 5.21 10.46
N CYS A 359 -19.03 4.85 11.09
CA CYS A 359 -19.31 5.22 12.48
C CYS A 359 -19.32 4.02 13.44
N ASP A 360 -19.09 2.81 12.93
CA ASP A 360 -19.08 1.54 13.68
C ASP A 360 -20.41 1.20 14.41
N SER A 361 -21.48 1.93 14.12
CA SER A 361 -22.81 1.63 14.64
C SER A 361 -23.36 0.35 14.04
N VAL A 362 -24.03 -0.49 14.85
CA VAL A 362 -24.74 -1.66 14.33
C VAL A 362 -25.82 -1.18 13.34
N ILE A 363 -25.80 -1.73 12.13
CA ILE A 363 -26.78 -1.41 11.09
C ILE A 363 -28.17 -1.96 11.42
N GLU A 364 -29.20 -1.40 10.78
CA GLU A 364 -30.58 -1.89 10.85
C GLU A 364 -31.09 -2.17 9.44
N PRO A 365 -31.31 -3.43 9.02
CA PRO A 365 -31.98 -3.71 7.77
C PRO A 365 -33.38 -3.08 7.76
N ARG A 366 -33.70 -2.32 6.71
CA ARG A 366 -34.96 -1.56 6.62
C ARG A 366 -35.45 -1.51 5.17
N VAL A 367 -36.74 -1.71 4.97
CA VAL A 367 -37.38 -1.42 3.67
C VAL A 367 -37.45 0.09 3.46
N SER A 368 -36.91 0.55 2.34
CA SER A 368 -36.86 1.97 1.98
C SER A 368 -36.88 2.12 0.47
N THR A 369 -37.49 3.23 0.02
CA THR A 369 -37.46 3.61 -1.41
C THR A 369 -36.11 4.25 -1.70
N GLN A 370 -35.30 3.65 -2.55
CA GLN A 370 -33.95 4.09 -2.88
C GLN A 370 -33.75 4.10 -4.40
N TRP A 371 -32.62 4.70 -4.83
CA TRP A 371 -32.12 4.60 -6.18
C TRP A 371 -31.08 3.51 -6.30
N PHE A 372 -31.18 2.70 -7.36
CA PHE A 372 -30.32 1.54 -7.58
C PHE A 372 -29.73 1.55 -8.98
N VAL A 373 -28.54 0.95 -9.12
CA VAL A 373 -27.95 0.56 -10.41
C VAL A 373 -28.04 -0.94 -10.56
N LYS A 374 -28.53 -1.43 -11.69
CA LYS A 374 -28.47 -2.85 -12.09
C LYS A 374 -27.03 -3.20 -12.43
N MET A 375 -26.36 -3.93 -11.54
CA MET A 375 -24.93 -4.17 -11.64
C MET A 375 -24.55 -5.34 -12.56
N LYS A 376 -25.38 -6.35 -12.67
CA LYS A 376 -25.04 -7.60 -13.40
C LYS A 376 -24.61 -7.35 -14.86
N PRO A 377 -25.31 -6.55 -15.68
CA PRO A 377 -24.86 -6.29 -17.06
C PRO A 377 -23.51 -5.57 -17.16
N LEU A 378 -23.18 -4.73 -16.17
CA LEU A 378 -21.90 -4.03 -16.08
C LEU A 378 -20.78 -4.96 -15.65
N ALA A 379 -21.07 -5.84 -14.70
CA ALA A 379 -20.10 -6.79 -14.14
C ALA A 379 -19.65 -7.85 -15.15
N GLU A 380 -20.51 -8.30 -16.04
CA GLU A 380 -20.17 -9.29 -17.07
C GLU A 380 -19.04 -8.81 -17.98
N ARG A 381 -19.09 -7.55 -18.43
CA ARG A 381 -18.01 -6.93 -19.22
C ARG A 381 -16.72 -6.73 -18.40
N ALA A 382 -16.84 -6.33 -17.14
CA ALA A 382 -15.71 -6.14 -16.25
C ALA A 382 -14.98 -7.44 -15.93
N LEU A 383 -15.71 -8.56 -15.83
CA LEU A 383 -15.12 -9.90 -15.70
C LEU A 383 -14.32 -10.30 -16.94
N GLU A 384 -14.86 -10.06 -18.12
CA GLU A 384 -14.26 -10.46 -19.38
C GLU A 384 -12.88 -9.81 -19.59
N VAL A 385 -12.74 -8.50 -19.36
CA VAL A 385 -11.49 -7.77 -19.62
C VAL A 385 -10.34 -8.18 -18.70
N VAL A 386 -10.62 -8.68 -17.51
CA VAL A 386 -9.59 -9.24 -16.62
C VAL A 386 -9.32 -10.71 -16.96
N LYS A 387 -10.34 -11.52 -17.25
CA LYS A 387 -10.18 -12.94 -17.64
C LYS A 387 -9.39 -13.10 -18.95
N ASN A 388 -9.54 -12.19 -19.90
CA ASN A 388 -8.80 -12.23 -21.18
C ASN A 388 -7.45 -11.49 -21.14
N GLY A 389 -7.07 -10.91 -19.98
CA GLY A 389 -5.76 -10.27 -19.77
C GLY A 389 -5.63 -8.86 -20.34
N LYS A 390 -6.71 -8.21 -20.78
CA LYS A 390 -6.68 -6.78 -21.17
C LYS A 390 -6.33 -5.89 -19.98
N ILE A 391 -6.87 -6.21 -18.79
CA ILE A 391 -6.48 -5.59 -17.52
C ILE A 391 -5.73 -6.63 -16.71
N GLN A 392 -4.54 -6.31 -16.23
CA GLN A 392 -3.74 -7.16 -15.36
C GLN A 392 -3.84 -6.69 -13.91
N ILE A 393 -4.09 -7.59 -12.97
CA ILE A 393 -4.13 -7.28 -11.53
C ILE A 393 -2.94 -7.94 -10.83
N THR A 394 -2.13 -7.14 -10.17
CA THR A 394 -0.99 -7.62 -9.38
C THR A 394 -1.15 -7.24 -7.91
N PRO A 395 -0.95 -8.18 -6.96
CA PRO A 395 -0.62 -9.61 -7.17
C PRO A 395 -1.78 -10.44 -7.72
N LYS A 396 -1.45 -11.41 -8.53
CA LYS A 396 -2.42 -12.25 -9.27
C LYS A 396 -3.46 -12.97 -8.38
N ARG A 397 -3.15 -13.18 -7.09
CA ARG A 397 -4.11 -13.76 -6.12
C ARG A 397 -5.43 -12.97 -6.03
N TRP A 398 -5.41 -11.68 -6.30
CA TRP A 398 -6.59 -10.81 -6.24
C TRP A 398 -7.55 -10.97 -7.42
N GLU A 399 -7.12 -11.55 -8.55
CA GLU A 399 -8.01 -11.85 -9.67
C GLU A 399 -9.16 -12.78 -9.25
N LYS A 400 -8.86 -13.83 -8.47
CA LYS A 400 -9.90 -14.76 -7.99
C LYS A 400 -10.92 -14.08 -7.08
N VAL A 401 -10.44 -13.14 -6.24
CA VAL A 401 -11.28 -12.37 -5.32
C VAL A 401 -12.17 -11.42 -6.11
N TYR A 402 -11.61 -10.77 -7.15
CA TYR A 402 -12.31 -9.91 -8.09
C TYR A 402 -13.42 -10.68 -8.84
N TYR A 403 -13.12 -11.88 -9.36
CA TYR A 403 -14.09 -12.72 -10.08
C TYR A 403 -15.24 -13.11 -9.17
N ASN A 404 -14.96 -13.65 -7.98
CA ASN A 404 -15.98 -14.10 -7.04
C ASN A 404 -16.93 -12.96 -6.64
N TRP A 405 -16.42 -11.75 -6.45
CA TRP A 405 -17.26 -10.61 -6.09
C TRP A 405 -18.19 -10.21 -7.24
N LEU A 406 -17.66 -10.09 -8.48
CA LEU A 406 -18.45 -9.70 -9.65
C LEU A 406 -19.49 -10.76 -10.05
N GLU A 407 -19.17 -12.05 -9.91
CA GLU A 407 -20.08 -13.15 -10.22
C GLU A 407 -21.28 -13.19 -9.25
N ASN A 408 -21.12 -12.66 -8.03
CA ASN A 408 -22.17 -12.62 -7.00
C ASN A 408 -22.70 -11.20 -6.72
N ILE A 409 -22.44 -10.26 -7.61
CA ILE A 409 -22.78 -8.85 -7.41
C ILE A 409 -24.29 -8.63 -7.35
N ARG A 410 -24.72 -7.80 -6.40
CA ARG A 410 -26.12 -7.33 -6.27
C ARG A 410 -26.27 -5.92 -6.82
N ASP A 411 -27.50 -5.48 -6.98
CA ASP A 411 -27.80 -4.12 -7.41
C ASP A 411 -27.27 -3.11 -6.36
N TRP A 412 -26.64 -2.07 -6.84
CA TRP A 412 -25.95 -1.09 -6.01
C TRP A 412 -26.90 0.02 -5.60
N THR A 413 -27.14 0.20 -4.29
CA THR A 413 -27.87 1.32 -3.72
C THR A 413 -27.04 2.58 -3.78
N ILE A 414 -27.45 3.55 -4.62
CA ILE A 414 -26.67 4.76 -4.91
C ILE A 414 -27.19 6.02 -4.23
N SER A 415 -28.33 6.01 -3.57
CA SER A 415 -28.88 7.18 -2.85
C SER A 415 -28.41 7.23 -1.41
N ARG A 416 -28.07 8.44 -0.93
CA ARG A 416 -27.68 8.73 0.44
C ARG A 416 -28.46 9.90 0.98
N GLN A 417 -29.00 9.77 2.19
CA GLN A 417 -29.85 10.77 2.86
C GLN A 417 -28.99 11.77 3.66
N ILE A 418 -27.88 12.20 3.05
CA ILE A 418 -26.97 13.22 3.60
C ILE A 418 -27.05 14.50 2.77
N TRP A 419 -26.42 15.56 3.23
CA TRP A 419 -26.46 16.85 2.52
C TRP A 419 -25.24 17.10 1.64
N TRP A 420 -24.08 16.55 2.03
CA TRP A 420 -22.81 16.72 1.33
C TRP A 420 -22.58 15.64 0.28
N GLY A 421 -22.59 16.02 -0.99
CA GLY A 421 -22.38 15.13 -2.15
C GLY A 421 -23.09 15.63 -3.40
N HIS A 422 -22.98 14.87 -4.47
CA HIS A 422 -23.66 15.12 -5.73
C HIS A 422 -25.15 14.86 -5.59
N ARG A 423 -25.97 15.88 -5.75
CA ARG A 423 -27.41 15.74 -5.72
C ARG A 423 -27.90 14.88 -6.88
N ILE A 424 -28.82 13.94 -6.60
CA ILE A 424 -29.41 13.10 -7.65
C ILE A 424 -30.24 13.99 -8.60
N PRO A 425 -29.96 13.96 -9.92
CA PRO A 425 -30.58 14.87 -10.88
C PRO A 425 -31.99 14.40 -11.26
N ALA A 426 -32.88 14.32 -10.28
CA ALA A 426 -34.27 13.87 -10.43
C ALA A 426 -35.24 14.87 -9.85
N TYR A 427 -36.42 15.01 -10.51
CA TYR A 427 -37.46 15.95 -10.18
C TYR A 427 -38.81 15.23 -10.19
N TYR A 428 -39.67 15.55 -9.26
CA TYR A 428 -40.94 14.86 -9.00
C TYR A 428 -42.11 15.79 -9.20
N ALA A 429 -43.08 15.35 -10.00
CA ALA A 429 -44.41 15.98 -10.05
C ALA A 429 -45.33 15.44 -8.93
N GLU A 430 -46.42 16.12 -8.65
CA GLU A 430 -47.40 15.75 -7.62
C GLU A 430 -48.02 14.36 -7.85
N ASP A 431 -48.15 13.92 -9.09
CA ASP A 431 -48.69 12.61 -9.46
C ASP A 431 -47.69 11.45 -9.28
N GLY A 432 -46.47 11.74 -8.79
CA GLY A 432 -45.39 10.78 -8.63
C GLY A 432 -44.53 10.56 -9.87
N SER A 433 -44.81 11.28 -10.99
CA SER A 433 -43.93 11.19 -12.18
C SER A 433 -42.56 11.71 -11.90
N ILE A 434 -41.53 10.97 -12.38
CA ILE A 434 -40.13 11.28 -12.22
C ILE A 434 -39.58 11.83 -13.53
N PHE A 435 -38.83 12.91 -13.45
CA PHE A 435 -38.09 13.52 -14.55
C PHE A 435 -36.62 13.58 -14.19
N VAL A 436 -35.79 12.90 -14.96
CA VAL A 436 -34.33 12.90 -14.78
C VAL A 436 -33.72 13.85 -15.80
N ALA A 437 -33.07 14.90 -15.33
CA ALA A 437 -32.62 16.02 -16.15
C ALA A 437 -31.38 16.69 -15.56
N ARG A 438 -30.60 17.40 -16.39
CA ARG A 438 -29.37 18.12 -15.98
C ARG A 438 -29.66 19.23 -14.97
N ASP A 439 -30.82 19.87 -15.13
CA ASP A 439 -31.27 20.98 -14.31
C ASP A 439 -32.80 21.07 -14.27
N LEU A 440 -33.31 22.01 -13.48
CA LEU A 440 -34.73 22.22 -13.31
C LEU A 440 -35.44 22.68 -14.62
N GLU A 441 -34.77 23.43 -15.49
CA GLU A 441 -35.37 23.94 -16.72
C GLU A 441 -35.57 22.80 -17.74
N GLU A 442 -34.61 21.90 -17.86
CA GLU A 442 -34.76 20.67 -18.67
C GLU A 442 -35.88 19.78 -18.11
N ALA A 443 -35.95 19.62 -16.79
CA ALA A 443 -37.01 18.86 -16.14
C ALA A 443 -38.41 19.46 -16.37
N LYS A 444 -38.56 20.78 -16.30
CA LYS A 444 -39.79 21.48 -16.64
C LYS A 444 -40.18 21.28 -18.12
N ALA A 445 -39.21 21.28 -19.04
CA ALA A 445 -39.48 21.01 -20.45
C ALA A 445 -39.99 19.58 -20.64
N GLN A 446 -39.41 18.58 -20.03
CA GLN A 446 -39.88 17.19 -20.06
C GLN A 446 -41.30 17.07 -19.45
N ALA A 447 -41.54 17.74 -18.31
CA ALA A 447 -42.83 17.74 -17.66
C ALA A 447 -43.92 18.44 -18.53
N ARG A 448 -43.58 19.55 -19.18
CA ARG A 448 -44.48 20.25 -20.11
C ARG A 448 -44.82 19.37 -21.32
N GLU A 449 -43.85 18.63 -21.85
CA GLU A 449 -44.10 17.68 -22.93
C GLU A 449 -45.08 16.57 -22.49
N LYS A 450 -44.90 16.04 -21.27
CA LYS A 450 -45.74 14.97 -20.72
C LYS A 450 -47.17 15.45 -20.39
N PHE A 451 -47.29 16.60 -19.72
CA PHE A 451 -48.58 17.09 -19.20
C PHE A 451 -49.31 18.13 -20.08
N GLY A 452 -48.65 18.67 -21.12
CA GLY A 452 -49.16 19.74 -21.96
C GLY A 452 -49.28 21.11 -21.26
N LYS A 453 -48.75 21.25 -20.05
CA LYS A 453 -48.75 22.47 -19.21
C LYS A 453 -47.60 22.48 -18.22
N ASP A 454 -47.30 23.64 -17.65
CA ASP A 454 -46.37 23.76 -16.56
C ASP A 454 -46.94 23.14 -15.27
N VAL A 455 -46.16 22.31 -14.62
CA VAL A 455 -46.47 21.69 -13.31
C VAL A 455 -45.36 21.97 -12.31
N PRO A 456 -45.71 22.14 -11.03
CA PRO A 456 -44.67 22.24 -9.99
C PRO A 456 -43.82 20.98 -9.91
N LEU A 457 -42.53 21.17 -9.80
CA LEU A 457 -41.58 20.06 -9.65
C LEU A 457 -40.81 20.22 -8.33
N ARG A 458 -40.69 19.14 -7.57
CA ARG A 458 -39.86 19.05 -6.38
C ARG A 458 -38.59 18.34 -6.74
N GLU A 459 -37.44 18.95 -6.41
CA GLU A 459 -36.13 18.36 -6.61
C GLU A 459 -35.87 17.25 -5.59
N GLU A 460 -35.14 16.21 -6.03
CA GLU A 460 -34.63 15.17 -5.12
C GLU A 460 -33.72 15.78 -4.05
N THR A 461 -33.82 15.28 -2.83
CA THR A 461 -33.02 15.75 -1.67
C THR A 461 -31.82 14.90 -1.40
N ASP A 462 -31.85 13.65 -1.83
CA ASP A 462 -30.75 12.70 -1.63
C ASP A 462 -29.58 13.02 -2.57
N VAL A 463 -28.42 12.63 -2.12
CA VAL A 463 -27.18 12.71 -2.91
C VAL A 463 -26.75 11.31 -3.33
N LEU A 464 -25.88 11.25 -4.34
CA LEU A 464 -25.27 10.00 -4.79
C LEU A 464 -24.23 9.50 -3.80
N ASP A 465 -24.08 8.19 -3.76
CA ASP A 465 -22.93 7.52 -3.12
C ASP A 465 -21.63 8.11 -3.65
N THR A 466 -20.68 8.35 -2.76
CA THR A 466 -19.32 8.84 -3.08
C THR A 466 -18.67 8.04 -4.20
N TRP A 467 -18.81 6.71 -4.16
CA TRP A 467 -18.20 5.82 -5.14
C TRP A 467 -18.78 5.97 -6.55
N PHE A 468 -19.96 6.59 -6.72
CA PHE A 468 -20.53 6.87 -8.03
C PHE A 468 -19.67 7.88 -8.80
N SER A 469 -19.30 9.00 -8.19
CA SER A 469 -18.41 9.98 -8.81
C SER A 469 -16.97 9.48 -8.92
N SER A 470 -16.49 8.76 -7.90
CA SER A 470 -15.11 8.20 -7.87
C SER A 470 -14.91 7.11 -8.93
N ALA A 471 -15.96 6.40 -9.34
CA ALA A 471 -15.93 5.43 -10.43
C ALA A 471 -15.70 6.05 -11.82
N LEU A 472 -15.90 7.35 -11.97
CA LEU A 472 -15.69 8.07 -13.24
C LEU A 472 -14.29 8.68 -13.34
N TRP A 473 -13.48 8.59 -12.27
CA TRP A 473 -12.21 9.27 -12.08
C TRP A 473 -11.24 9.17 -13.26
N PRO A 474 -11.00 8.01 -13.89
CA PRO A 474 -10.01 7.88 -14.96
C PRO A 474 -10.28 8.75 -16.19
N PHE A 475 -11.53 9.01 -16.52
CA PHE A 475 -11.90 9.78 -17.71
C PHE A 475 -12.51 11.15 -17.38
N SER A 476 -13.23 11.27 -16.27
CA SER A 476 -13.81 12.57 -15.88
C SER A 476 -12.75 13.59 -15.49
N THR A 477 -11.65 13.16 -14.89
CA THR A 477 -10.50 14.03 -14.56
C THR A 477 -9.82 14.61 -15.79
N MET A 478 -9.91 13.93 -16.92
CA MET A 478 -9.35 14.35 -18.21
C MET A 478 -10.33 15.12 -19.08
N GLY A 479 -11.50 15.48 -18.50
CA GLY A 479 -12.47 16.43 -19.10
C GLY A 479 -13.67 15.81 -19.79
N TRP A 480 -13.86 14.48 -19.74
CA TRP A 480 -15.10 13.87 -20.22
C TRP A 480 -16.33 14.55 -19.56
N PRO A 481 -17.44 14.85 -20.28
CA PRO A 481 -17.84 14.34 -21.60
C PRO A 481 -17.28 15.09 -22.81
N ASP A 482 -16.45 16.12 -22.61
CA ASP A 482 -15.85 16.84 -23.73
C ASP A 482 -14.69 16.03 -24.34
N LYS A 483 -14.43 16.25 -25.62
CA LYS A 483 -13.25 15.70 -26.30
C LYS A 483 -12.06 16.60 -26.05
N THR A 484 -11.28 16.31 -25.02
CA THR A 484 -10.10 17.07 -24.66
C THR A 484 -8.82 16.40 -25.18
N LYS A 485 -7.75 17.18 -25.31
CA LYS A 485 -6.43 16.65 -25.65
C LYS A 485 -5.89 15.69 -24.58
N ASP A 486 -6.19 15.96 -23.28
CA ASP A 486 -5.82 15.06 -22.19
C ASP A 486 -6.50 13.70 -22.34
N LEU A 487 -7.81 13.69 -22.61
CA LEU A 487 -8.57 12.45 -22.83
C LEU A 487 -8.07 11.68 -24.05
N GLU A 488 -7.77 12.38 -25.16
CA GLU A 488 -7.29 11.76 -26.40
C GLU A 488 -5.92 11.11 -26.23
N LYS A 489 -4.99 11.73 -25.49
CA LYS A 489 -3.61 11.29 -25.37
C LYS A 489 -3.35 10.36 -24.18
N PHE A 490 -4.05 10.55 -23.07
CA PHE A 490 -3.70 9.96 -21.78
C PHE A 490 -4.75 8.98 -21.24
N PHE A 491 -5.87 8.78 -21.95
CA PHE A 491 -6.87 7.77 -21.63
C PHE A 491 -6.88 6.67 -22.69
N PRO A 492 -6.87 5.37 -22.33
CA PRO A 492 -6.81 4.80 -20.96
C PRO A 492 -5.52 5.14 -20.22
N THR A 493 -5.58 5.16 -18.87
CA THR A 493 -4.35 5.32 -18.06
C THR A 493 -3.54 4.02 -18.07
N ASN A 494 -2.22 4.11 -17.84
CA ASN A 494 -1.35 2.94 -17.97
C ASN A 494 -1.36 2.07 -16.71
N VAL A 495 -1.33 2.69 -15.55
CA VAL A 495 -1.35 1.96 -14.29
C VAL A 495 -2.21 2.65 -13.25
N LEU A 496 -2.98 1.87 -12.53
CA LEU A 496 -3.67 2.29 -11.31
C LEU A 496 -2.94 1.66 -10.12
N VAL A 497 -2.46 2.50 -9.20
CA VAL A 497 -1.86 2.07 -7.93
C VAL A 497 -2.85 2.34 -6.82
N THR A 498 -3.13 1.34 -5.99
CA THR A 498 -4.06 1.52 -4.85
C THR A 498 -3.94 0.38 -3.82
N GLY A 499 -4.57 0.55 -2.66
CA GLY A 499 -4.73 -0.51 -1.67
C GLY A 499 -5.74 -1.57 -2.11
N ALA A 500 -5.51 -2.81 -1.73
CA ALA A 500 -6.40 -3.93 -2.04
C ALA A 500 -7.78 -3.81 -1.35
N ASP A 501 -7.89 -3.04 -0.28
CA ASP A 501 -9.12 -2.80 0.48
C ASP A 501 -10.18 -1.98 -0.28
N ILE A 502 -9.80 -1.30 -1.36
CA ILE A 502 -10.75 -0.59 -2.24
C ILE A 502 -10.89 -1.21 -3.65
N LEU A 503 -10.49 -2.47 -3.81
CA LEU A 503 -10.61 -3.20 -5.08
C LEU A 503 -12.06 -3.22 -5.59
N PHE A 504 -13.03 -3.46 -4.71
CA PHE A 504 -14.46 -3.53 -5.08
C PHE A 504 -15.12 -2.16 -5.11
N PHE A 505 -14.81 -1.34 -4.11
CA PHE A 505 -15.38 0.00 -3.98
C PHE A 505 -15.02 0.90 -5.15
N TRP A 506 -13.79 0.81 -5.64
CA TRP A 506 -13.26 1.75 -6.60
C TRP A 506 -12.82 1.10 -7.91
N VAL A 507 -11.89 0.14 -7.87
CA VAL A 507 -11.30 -0.44 -9.08
C VAL A 507 -12.35 -1.11 -9.96
N ALA A 508 -13.15 -2.02 -9.40
CA ALA A 508 -14.17 -2.73 -10.16
C ALA A 508 -15.24 -1.78 -10.74
N ARG A 509 -15.63 -0.76 -9.95
CA ARG A 509 -16.59 0.26 -10.40
C ARG A 509 -16.04 1.14 -11.51
N MET A 510 -14.75 1.52 -11.46
CA MET A 510 -14.11 2.24 -12.57
C MET A 510 -14.11 1.40 -13.85
N VAL A 511 -13.78 0.12 -13.76
CA VAL A 511 -13.80 -0.79 -14.93
C VAL A 511 -15.20 -0.90 -15.51
N MET A 512 -16.23 -1.11 -14.68
CA MET A 512 -17.62 -1.20 -15.12
C MET A 512 -18.10 0.07 -15.80
N MET A 513 -17.88 1.23 -15.16
CA MET A 513 -18.35 2.52 -15.68
C MET A 513 -17.61 2.92 -16.96
N SER A 514 -16.30 2.73 -17.03
CA SER A 514 -15.53 3.07 -18.23
C SER A 514 -15.95 2.22 -19.44
N LEU A 515 -16.05 0.91 -19.27
CA LEU A 515 -16.50 0.01 -20.33
C LEU A 515 -17.92 0.35 -20.82
N TYR A 516 -18.78 0.79 -19.92
CA TYR A 516 -20.16 1.13 -20.28
C TYR A 516 -20.28 2.51 -20.97
N ILE A 517 -19.55 3.50 -20.50
CA ILE A 517 -19.63 4.89 -20.97
C ILE A 517 -18.79 5.11 -22.23
N ASN A 518 -17.53 4.62 -22.21
CA ASN A 518 -16.54 4.90 -23.26
C ASN A 518 -16.28 3.71 -24.19
N ASP A 519 -16.81 2.53 -23.88
CA ASP A 519 -16.53 1.26 -24.56
C ASP A 519 -15.01 0.90 -24.52
N GLU A 520 -14.30 1.42 -23.52
CA GLU A 520 -12.85 1.30 -23.35
C GLU A 520 -12.50 0.96 -21.89
N ILE A 521 -11.39 0.21 -21.67
CA ILE A 521 -10.85 -0.06 -20.35
C ILE A 521 -10.34 1.24 -19.71
N PRO A 522 -10.40 1.41 -18.37
CA PRO A 522 -9.94 2.64 -17.75
C PRO A 522 -8.40 2.69 -17.56
N PHE A 523 -7.76 1.51 -17.49
CA PHE A 523 -6.31 1.33 -17.27
C PHE A 523 -5.89 -0.08 -17.70
N ASP A 524 -4.60 -0.23 -18.07
CA ASP A 524 -4.04 -1.51 -18.50
C ASP A 524 -3.64 -2.40 -17.31
N TYR A 525 -3.17 -1.78 -16.22
CA TYR A 525 -2.56 -2.47 -15.10
C TYR A 525 -3.07 -1.95 -13.75
N VAL A 526 -3.36 -2.86 -12.83
CA VAL A 526 -3.75 -2.55 -11.45
C VAL A 526 -2.67 -3.07 -10.51
N TYR A 527 -1.96 -2.16 -9.86
CA TYR A 527 -0.96 -2.45 -8.84
C TYR A 527 -1.58 -2.31 -7.44
N LEU A 528 -1.82 -3.43 -6.78
CA LEU A 528 -2.35 -3.45 -5.41
C LEU A 528 -1.19 -3.57 -4.42
N HIS A 529 -0.88 -2.47 -3.74
CA HIS A 529 0.15 -2.46 -2.70
C HIS A 529 -0.36 -3.06 -1.38
N GLY A 530 0.58 -3.51 -0.52
CA GLY A 530 0.28 -3.98 0.82
C GLY A 530 -0.06 -2.85 1.79
N LEU A 531 -0.50 -3.21 2.99
CA LEU A 531 -0.78 -2.26 4.06
C LEU A 531 0.47 -1.97 4.89
N ILE A 532 0.53 -0.78 5.47
CA ILE A 532 1.53 -0.49 6.50
C ILE A 532 0.96 -0.90 7.85
N ARG A 533 1.70 -1.75 8.56
CA ARG A 533 1.37 -2.27 9.88
C ARG A 533 2.39 -1.79 10.90
N ASP A 534 1.98 -1.70 12.16
CA ASP A 534 2.92 -1.44 13.25
C ASP A 534 3.80 -2.68 13.57
N GLU A 535 4.73 -2.55 14.50
CA GLU A 535 5.63 -3.65 14.91
C GLU A 535 4.88 -4.87 15.46
N GLN A 536 3.64 -4.70 15.94
CA GLN A 536 2.78 -5.78 16.42
C GLN A 536 1.90 -6.38 15.30
N GLY A 537 2.07 -5.96 14.05
CA GLY A 537 1.31 -6.44 12.90
C GLY A 537 -0.11 -5.87 12.77
N ARG A 538 -0.49 -4.86 13.57
CA ARG A 538 -1.81 -4.22 13.48
C ARG A 538 -1.81 -3.16 12.38
N LYS A 539 -2.92 -3.01 11.66
CA LYS A 539 -3.10 -1.94 10.68
C LYS A 539 -2.88 -0.58 11.37
N MET A 540 -2.02 0.25 10.81
CA MET A 540 -1.81 1.60 11.32
C MET A 540 -3.03 2.47 11.06
N SER A 541 -3.52 3.14 12.09
CA SER A 541 -4.63 4.08 11.99
C SER A 541 -4.52 5.19 13.05
N LYS A 542 -5.11 6.34 12.74
CA LYS A 542 -5.14 7.47 13.68
C LYS A 542 -5.98 7.17 14.92
N SER A 543 -7.05 6.37 14.77
CA SER A 543 -7.93 5.98 15.87
C SER A 543 -7.24 5.09 16.90
N LEU A 544 -6.26 4.28 16.46
CA LEU A 544 -5.44 3.45 17.35
C LEU A 544 -4.23 4.19 17.94
N GLY A 545 -3.92 5.41 17.45
CA GLY A 545 -2.76 6.18 17.91
C GLY A 545 -1.40 5.54 17.57
N ASN A 546 -1.37 4.57 16.64
CA ASN A 546 -0.17 3.82 16.26
C ASN A 546 0.42 4.28 14.91
N SER A 547 -0.04 5.40 14.37
CA SER A 547 0.47 5.99 13.12
C SER A 547 1.17 7.31 13.42
N PRO A 548 2.50 7.42 13.24
CA PRO A 548 3.21 8.69 13.38
C PRO A 548 2.74 9.69 12.31
N ASP A 549 2.95 10.98 12.59
CA ASP A 549 2.72 12.01 11.58
C ASP A 549 3.81 11.91 10.50
N PRO A 550 3.42 11.79 9.21
CA PRO A 550 4.39 11.74 8.13
C PRO A 550 5.30 12.97 8.04
N LEU A 551 4.81 14.16 8.37
CA LEU A 551 5.62 15.38 8.34
C LEU A 551 6.73 15.36 9.38
N ASP A 552 6.45 14.88 10.60
CA ASP A 552 7.47 14.75 11.65
C ASP A 552 8.59 13.78 11.23
N LEU A 553 8.23 12.72 10.50
CA LEU A 553 9.21 11.77 9.98
C LEU A 553 10.03 12.36 8.82
N ILE A 554 9.40 13.14 7.93
CA ILE A 554 10.10 13.84 6.84
C ILE A 554 11.10 14.84 7.44
N ASP A 555 10.69 15.63 8.43
CA ASP A 555 11.56 16.60 9.09
C ASP A 555 12.76 15.94 9.80
N LYS A 556 12.56 14.71 10.32
CA LYS A 556 13.60 13.96 11.06
C LYS A 556 14.58 13.22 10.14
N TYR A 557 14.08 12.55 9.09
CA TYR A 557 14.87 11.63 8.26
C TYR A 557 15.10 12.11 6.83
N GLY A 558 14.31 13.07 6.36
CA GLY A 558 14.23 13.51 4.97
C GLY A 558 13.24 12.69 4.14
N ALA A 559 12.65 13.32 3.12
CA ALA A 559 11.71 12.69 2.20
C ALA A 559 12.38 11.54 1.41
N ASP A 560 13.60 11.74 0.92
CA ASP A 560 14.35 10.72 0.18
C ASP A 560 14.59 9.44 0.99
N ALA A 561 14.88 9.58 2.29
CA ALA A 561 15.08 8.42 3.17
C ALA A 561 13.78 7.61 3.33
N ILE A 562 12.64 8.28 3.48
CA ILE A 562 11.33 7.62 3.60
C ILE A 562 10.96 6.92 2.29
N ARG A 563 11.06 7.62 1.16
CA ARG A 563 10.75 7.10 -0.17
C ARG A 563 11.58 5.86 -0.49
N PHE A 564 12.89 5.96 -0.33
CA PHE A 564 13.81 4.85 -0.57
C PHE A 564 13.52 3.66 0.35
N SER A 565 13.32 3.91 1.65
CA SER A 565 13.04 2.83 2.61
C SER A 565 11.76 2.09 2.30
N PHE A 566 10.71 2.81 1.87
CA PHE A 566 9.46 2.16 1.44
C PHE A 566 9.69 1.30 0.20
N LEU A 567 10.23 1.89 -0.86
CA LEU A 567 10.39 1.16 -2.13
C LEU A 567 11.33 -0.03 -1.99
N TYR A 568 12.41 0.09 -1.22
CA TYR A 568 13.34 -1.00 -0.95
C TYR A 568 12.70 -2.21 -0.25
N ASN A 569 11.67 -1.96 0.61
CA ASN A 569 11.01 -2.99 1.41
C ASN A 569 9.61 -3.39 0.91
N THR A 570 9.13 -2.81 -0.21
CA THR A 570 7.78 -3.04 -0.73
C THR A 570 7.79 -4.09 -1.82
N SER A 571 7.81 -5.36 -1.47
CA SER A 571 7.51 -6.41 -2.44
C SER A 571 6.03 -6.36 -2.84
N GLN A 572 5.72 -6.66 -4.11
CA GLN A 572 4.38 -6.54 -4.67
C GLN A 572 3.28 -7.17 -3.79
N GLY A 573 2.40 -6.32 -3.25
CA GLY A 573 1.25 -6.72 -2.45
C GLY A 573 1.56 -7.34 -1.08
N GLN A 574 2.78 -7.21 -0.58
CA GLN A 574 3.16 -7.59 0.79
C GLN A 574 2.98 -6.42 1.74
N ASP A 575 2.53 -6.71 2.96
CA ASP A 575 2.42 -5.71 4.01
C ASP A 575 3.82 -5.30 4.51
N ILE A 576 3.98 -4.02 4.86
CA ILE A 576 5.20 -3.47 5.44
C ILE A 576 5.03 -3.36 6.95
N HIS A 577 5.90 -4.00 7.71
CA HIS A 577 6.02 -3.79 9.15
C HIS A 577 6.89 -2.56 9.41
N PHE A 578 6.25 -1.45 9.73
CA PHE A 578 6.91 -0.17 9.93
C PHE A 578 7.60 -0.10 11.28
N SER A 579 8.87 0.31 11.25
CA SER A 579 9.61 0.78 12.42
C SER A 579 10.53 1.93 12.00
N GLU A 580 10.91 2.80 12.91
CA GLU A 580 11.82 3.91 12.59
C GLU A 580 13.21 3.42 12.11
N LYS A 581 13.64 2.23 12.53
CA LYS A 581 14.89 1.60 12.05
C LYS A 581 14.91 1.40 10.55
N LEU A 582 13.74 1.21 9.94
CA LEU A 582 13.60 1.10 8.49
C LEU A 582 14.01 2.42 7.81
N LEU A 583 13.68 3.55 8.40
CA LEU A 583 14.03 4.89 7.88
C LEU A 583 15.51 5.23 8.13
N GLU A 584 16.10 4.74 9.22
CA GLU A 584 17.52 4.91 9.52
C GLU A 584 18.42 4.33 8.40
N MET A 585 18.01 3.23 7.78
CA MET A 585 18.72 2.63 6.65
C MET A 585 18.73 3.57 5.43
N GLY A 586 17.59 4.15 5.08
CA GLY A 586 17.49 5.12 3.99
C GLY A 586 18.31 6.39 4.24
N SER A 587 18.26 6.92 5.47
CA SER A 587 19.07 8.07 5.88
C SER A 587 20.57 7.77 5.84
N ALA A 588 21.00 6.59 6.31
CA ALA A 588 22.40 6.17 6.23
C ALA A 588 22.86 6.04 4.77
N PHE A 589 22.00 5.53 3.91
CA PHE A 589 22.31 5.43 2.48
C PHE A 589 22.41 6.83 1.84
N ALA A 590 21.51 7.74 2.11
CA ALA A 590 21.60 9.12 1.65
C ALA A 590 22.92 9.79 2.03
N ASN A 591 23.34 9.62 3.29
CA ASN A 591 24.65 10.11 3.77
C ASN A 591 25.84 9.46 3.03
N LYS A 592 25.74 8.16 2.68
CA LYS A 592 26.77 7.47 1.90
C LYS A 592 26.86 8.03 0.48
N VAL A 593 25.71 8.22 -0.18
CA VAL A 593 25.62 8.85 -1.51
C VAL A 593 26.24 10.24 -1.48
N TRP A 594 25.86 11.07 -0.51
CA TRP A 594 26.39 12.43 -0.34
C TRP A 594 27.90 12.46 -0.20
N ASN A 595 28.46 11.66 0.72
CA ASN A 595 29.90 11.66 0.99
C ASN A 595 30.72 11.12 -0.18
N ALA A 596 30.26 10.09 -0.88
CA ALA A 596 30.91 9.58 -2.07
C ALA A 596 30.91 10.60 -3.20
N SER A 597 29.77 11.26 -3.43
CA SER A 597 29.63 12.30 -4.44
C SER A 597 30.48 13.52 -4.14
N ARG A 598 30.58 13.93 -2.87
CA ARG A 598 31.46 15.01 -2.45
C ARG A 598 32.93 14.69 -2.75
N PHE A 599 33.38 13.46 -2.50
CA PHE A 599 34.72 13.01 -2.89
C PHE A 599 34.90 13.08 -4.40
N VAL A 600 33.97 12.59 -5.20
CA VAL A 600 34.07 12.63 -6.67
C VAL A 600 34.18 14.07 -7.15
N LEU A 601 33.25 14.94 -6.77
CA LEU A 601 33.19 16.34 -7.19
C LEU A 601 34.48 17.10 -6.84
N SER A 602 35.04 16.94 -5.64
CA SER A 602 36.27 17.58 -5.24
C SER A 602 37.51 17.11 -6.02
N ASN A 603 37.41 15.96 -6.70
CA ASN A 603 38.48 15.43 -7.55
C ASN A 603 38.21 15.62 -9.05
N LEU A 604 37.19 16.39 -9.41
CA LEU A 604 36.88 16.80 -10.79
C LEU A 604 37.24 18.25 -11.09
N GLU A 605 37.74 19.04 -10.13
CA GLU A 605 38.02 20.48 -10.29
C GLU A 605 39.04 20.75 -11.40
N ASP A 606 40.01 19.86 -11.60
CA ASP A 606 41.06 19.96 -12.63
C ASP A 606 40.82 19.02 -13.84
N PHE A 607 39.62 18.42 -13.93
CA PHE A 607 39.26 17.54 -15.04
C PHE A 607 38.89 18.35 -16.29
N ASP A 608 39.50 18.00 -17.43
CA ASP A 608 39.14 18.55 -18.72
C ASP A 608 38.01 17.74 -19.38
N ASP A 609 36.79 18.28 -19.37
CA ASP A 609 35.61 17.64 -19.99
C ASP A 609 35.74 17.42 -21.53
N LYS A 610 36.76 17.97 -22.16
CA LYS A 610 37.01 17.80 -23.60
C LYS A 610 37.88 16.61 -23.94
N VAL A 611 38.35 15.88 -22.94
CA VAL A 611 39.11 14.64 -23.16
C VAL A 611 38.28 13.64 -23.94
N SER A 612 38.81 13.19 -25.09
CA SER A 612 38.16 12.15 -25.87
C SER A 612 38.23 10.80 -25.16
N VAL A 613 37.13 10.07 -25.12
CA VAL A 613 37.09 8.70 -24.57
C VAL A 613 38.09 7.77 -25.30
N MET A 614 38.41 8.07 -26.57
CA MET A 614 39.39 7.33 -27.37
C MET A 614 40.84 7.52 -26.91
N ASP A 615 41.12 8.58 -26.14
CA ASP A 615 42.44 8.88 -25.61
C ASP A 615 42.63 8.31 -24.18
N LEU A 616 41.60 7.67 -23.60
CA LEU A 616 41.61 7.09 -22.26
C LEU A 616 42.11 5.65 -22.26
N GLU A 617 42.89 5.30 -21.25
CA GLU A 617 43.39 3.93 -21.02
C GLU A 617 42.65 3.26 -19.85
N PHE A 618 41.60 2.52 -20.16
CA PHE A 618 40.82 1.81 -19.14
C PHE A 618 41.58 0.60 -18.58
N LYS A 619 41.75 0.58 -17.25
CA LYS A 619 42.29 -0.57 -16.50
C LYS A 619 41.21 -1.59 -16.22
N LEU A 620 41.55 -2.67 -15.53
CA LEU A 620 40.64 -3.75 -15.18
C LEU A 620 39.45 -3.22 -14.32
N GLU A 621 39.75 -2.43 -13.26
CA GLU A 621 38.77 -1.82 -12.40
C GLU A 621 37.82 -0.85 -13.12
N ASP A 622 38.31 -0.11 -14.12
CA ASP A 622 37.52 0.81 -14.95
C ASP A 622 36.54 0.01 -15.81
N ARG A 623 37.02 -0.99 -16.53
CA ARG A 623 36.18 -1.86 -17.36
C ARG A 623 35.18 -2.63 -16.50
N TRP A 624 35.56 -3.05 -15.31
CA TRP A 624 34.66 -3.73 -14.38
C TRP A 624 33.51 -2.83 -13.94
N ILE A 625 33.77 -1.62 -13.43
CA ILE A 625 32.71 -0.75 -12.92
C ILE A 625 31.79 -0.26 -14.05
N LEU A 626 32.35 0.00 -15.24
CA LEU A 626 31.59 0.37 -16.43
C LEU A 626 30.65 -0.79 -16.85
N SER A 627 31.15 -2.04 -16.82
CA SER A 627 30.32 -3.22 -17.12
C SER A 627 29.24 -3.46 -16.07
N LYS A 628 29.57 -3.32 -14.76
CA LYS A 628 28.58 -3.39 -13.66
C LYS A 628 27.48 -2.31 -13.80
N LEU A 629 27.86 -1.10 -14.24
CA LEU A 629 26.89 -0.04 -14.52
C LEU A 629 25.88 -0.47 -15.60
N GLN A 630 26.36 -1.11 -16.67
CA GLN A 630 25.49 -1.58 -17.76
C GLN A 630 24.55 -2.70 -17.27
N SER A 631 25.07 -3.64 -16.50
CA SER A 631 24.29 -4.74 -15.91
C SER A 631 23.22 -4.22 -14.96
N ALA A 632 23.57 -3.24 -14.08
CA ALA A 632 22.63 -2.60 -13.17
C ALA A 632 21.56 -1.81 -13.94
N SER A 633 21.97 -0.99 -14.91
CA SER A 633 21.05 -0.21 -15.74
C SER A 633 20.02 -1.09 -16.44
N LYS A 634 20.45 -2.18 -17.08
CA LYS A 634 19.57 -3.15 -17.72
C LYS A 634 18.58 -3.77 -16.72
N ALA A 635 19.08 -4.28 -15.60
CA ALA A 635 18.24 -4.96 -14.60
C ALA A 635 17.23 -4.03 -13.95
N ILE A 636 17.60 -2.76 -13.70
CA ILE A 636 16.66 -1.73 -13.18
C ILE A 636 15.56 -1.45 -14.21
N ASN A 637 15.91 -1.24 -15.49
CA ASN A 637 14.91 -1.03 -16.54
C ASN A 637 13.93 -2.21 -16.62
N GLU A 638 14.43 -3.46 -16.63
CA GLU A 638 13.58 -4.66 -16.65
C GLU A 638 12.66 -4.76 -15.43
N SER A 639 13.14 -4.39 -14.26
CA SER A 639 12.35 -4.40 -13.03
C SER A 639 11.29 -3.28 -13.02
N MET A 640 11.66 -2.08 -13.45
CA MET A 640 10.73 -0.94 -13.52
C MET A 640 9.60 -1.19 -14.54
N GLU A 641 9.90 -1.81 -15.70
CA GLU A 641 8.88 -2.17 -16.68
C GLU A 641 7.90 -3.24 -16.17
N LYS A 642 8.30 -4.05 -15.21
CA LYS A 642 7.44 -5.06 -14.55
C LYS A 642 6.80 -4.55 -13.24
N TYR A 643 7.01 -3.29 -12.90
CA TYR A 643 6.60 -2.70 -11.62
C TYR A 643 7.17 -3.43 -10.38
N GLU A 644 8.36 -4.05 -10.51
CA GLU A 644 9.12 -4.69 -9.43
C GLU A 644 10.04 -3.64 -8.76
N LEU A 645 9.43 -2.66 -8.09
CA LEU A 645 10.11 -1.47 -7.59
C LEU A 645 11.14 -1.77 -6.50
N ASP A 646 10.86 -2.76 -5.66
CA ASP A 646 11.80 -3.21 -4.63
C ASP A 646 13.07 -3.83 -5.24
N SER A 647 12.92 -4.61 -6.29
CA SER A 647 14.05 -5.17 -7.04
C SER A 647 14.89 -4.06 -7.66
N ALA A 648 14.26 -3.09 -8.31
CA ALA A 648 14.94 -1.94 -8.90
C ALA A 648 15.70 -1.11 -7.84
N ALA A 649 15.06 -0.83 -6.70
CA ALA A 649 15.69 -0.08 -5.60
C ALA A 649 16.89 -0.84 -4.97
N LYS A 650 16.77 -2.17 -4.82
CA LYS A 650 17.87 -3.03 -4.31
C LYS A 650 19.05 -3.06 -5.26
N ILE A 651 18.81 -3.22 -6.56
CA ILE A 651 19.86 -3.21 -7.59
C ILE A 651 20.58 -1.85 -7.59
N ALA A 652 19.85 -0.74 -7.56
CA ALA A 652 20.42 0.59 -7.50
C ALA A 652 21.28 0.80 -6.22
N TYR A 653 20.79 0.31 -5.08
CA TYR A 653 21.51 0.35 -3.81
C TYR A 653 22.79 -0.48 -3.82
N GLU A 654 22.71 -1.73 -4.28
CA GLU A 654 23.86 -2.64 -4.34
C GLU A 654 24.95 -2.12 -5.28
N PHE A 655 24.54 -1.63 -6.46
CA PHE A 655 25.48 -1.03 -7.39
C PHE A 655 26.14 0.23 -6.80
N PHE A 656 25.33 1.19 -6.33
CA PHE A 656 25.88 2.48 -5.89
C PHE A 656 26.69 2.35 -4.59
N ARG A 657 26.16 1.67 -3.58
CA ARG A 657 26.85 1.49 -2.32
C ARG A 657 27.99 0.46 -2.41
N GLY A 658 27.68 -0.74 -2.94
CA GLY A 658 28.61 -1.86 -3.01
C GLY A 658 29.69 -1.65 -4.05
N ASP A 659 29.32 -1.67 -5.34
CA ASP A 659 30.32 -1.66 -6.39
C ASP A 659 30.99 -0.30 -6.54
N PHE A 660 30.22 0.78 -6.57
CA PHE A 660 30.78 2.12 -6.77
C PHE A 660 31.48 2.65 -5.51
N CYS A 661 30.76 2.81 -4.38
CA CYS A 661 31.30 3.48 -3.20
C CYS A 661 32.34 2.64 -2.45
N ASP A 662 32.08 1.34 -2.22
CA ASP A 662 32.92 0.51 -1.35
C ASP A 662 34.13 -0.09 -2.09
N TRP A 663 34.08 -0.16 -3.43
CA TRP A 663 35.16 -0.68 -4.25
C TRP A 663 35.77 0.35 -5.17
N TYR A 664 35.04 0.82 -6.22
CA TYR A 664 35.64 1.64 -7.25
C TYR A 664 36.18 2.96 -6.72
N VAL A 665 35.40 3.70 -5.92
CA VAL A 665 35.82 4.97 -5.31
C VAL A 665 37.09 4.78 -4.47
N GLU A 666 37.16 3.71 -3.69
CA GLU A 666 38.34 3.45 -2.85
C GLU A 666 39.61 3.17 -3.68
N ILE A 667 39.47 2.49 -4.83
CA ILE A 667 40.59 2.23 -5.75
C ILE A 667 40.98 3.51 -6.47
N ALA A 668 40.03 4.25 -6.97
CA ALA A 668 40.25 5.50 -7.72
C ALA A 668 41.01 6.56 -6.91
N LYS A 669 40.91 6.55 -5.55
CA LYS A 669 41.67 7.44 -4.68
C LYS A 669 43.18 7.44 -4.94
N THR A 670 43.75 6.29 -5.27
CA THR A 670 45.20 6.18 -5.56
C THR A 670 45.59 6.88 -6.86
N ARG A 671 44.67 6.93 -7.82
CA ARG A 671 44.88 7.48 -9.16
C ARG A 671 44.62 8.98 -9.19
N VAL A 672 43.56 9.46 -8.47
CA VAL A 672 43.24 10.91 -8.44
C VAL A 672 44.17 11.70 -7.52
N TYR A 673 44.72 11.12 -6.44
CA TYR A 673 45.68 11.79 -5.54
C TYR A 673 47.14 11.64 -5.94
N GLY A 674 47.51 10.53 -6.54
CA GLY A 674 48.91 10.21 -6.85
C GLY A 674 49.20 9.93 -8.33
N GLY A 675 48.18 9.96 -9.19
CA GLY A 675 48.30 9.76 -10.63
C GLY A 675 48.54 11.06 -11.38
N GLU A 676 49.09 10.95 -12.55
CA GLU A 676 49.32 12.05 -13.48
C GLU A 676 48.90 11.64 -14.90
N GLY A 677 48.67 12.64 -15.76
CA GLY A 677 48.39 12.42 -17.18
C GLY A 677 47.12 11.59 -17.44
N THR A 678 47.19 10.67 -18.39
CA THR A 678 46.08 9.87 -18.87
C THR A 678 45.45 8.98 -17.78
N ASP A 679 46.28 8.44 -16.85
CA ASP A 679 45.80 7.57 -15.78
C ASP A 679 44.85 8.32 -14.83
N LYS A 680 45.18 9.56 -14.44
CA LYS A 680 44.34 10.41 -13.62
C LYS A 680 43.08 10.80 -14.38
N ALA A 681 43.25 11.26 -15.64
CA ALA A 681 42.12 11.67 -16.49
C ALA A 681 41.13 10.53 -16.73
N THR A 682 41.61 9.28 -16.95
CA THR A 682 40.74 8.10 -17.07
C THR A 682 39.93 7.86 -15.78
N ALA A 683 40.57 7.90 -14.61
CA ALA A 683 39.89 7.70 -13.34
C ALA A 683 38.82 8.80 -13.08
N GLN A 684 39.14 10.06 -13.41
CA GLN A 684 38.22 11.19 -13.29
C GLN A 684 37.00 11.03 -14.20
N TRP A 685 37.26 10.65 -15.47
CA TRP A 685 36.17 10.40 -16.45
C TRP A 685 35.23 9.29 -15.96
N VAL A 686 35.78 8.15 -15.53
CA VAL A 686 34.97 7.03 -15.05
C VAL A 686 34.19 7.41 -13.78
N LEU A 687 34.81 8.13 -12.84
CA LEU A 687 34.13 8.63 -11.64
C LEU A 687 32.94 9.53 -12.01
N LYS A 688 33.13 10.48 -12.94
CA LYS A 688 32.07 11.39 -13.42
C LYS A 688 30.96 10.62 -14.13
N HIS A 689 31.33 9.74 -15.07
CA HIS A 689 30.38 8.95 -15.86
C HIS A 689 29.52 8.01 -14.98
N VAL A 690 30.16 7.29 -14.04
CA VAL A 690 29.46 6.37 -13.13
C VAL A 690 28.60 7.12 -12.13
N LEU A 691 29.07 8.27 -11.64
CA LEU A 691 28.26 9.11 -10.74
C LEU A 691 27.02 9.67 -11.45
N ASP A 692 27.15 10.24 -12.65
CA ASP A 692 26.02 10.75 -13.44
C ASP A 692 24.95 9.66 -13.63
N ASN A 693 25.33 8.52 -14.18
CA ASN A 693 24.38 7.44 -14.46
C ASN A 693 23.83 6.80 -13.16
N GLY A 694 24.65 6.68 -12.12
CA GLY A 694 24.24 6.18 -10.82
C GLY A 694 23.19 7.08 -10.16
N LEU A 695 23.34 8.41 -10.25
CA LEU A 695 22.36 9.38 -9.76
C LEU A 695 21.05 9.29 -10.56
N LYS A 696 21.11 9.14 -11.89
CA LYS A 696 19.93 8.95 -12.75
C LYS A 696 19.18 7.67 -12.37
N MET A 697 19.88 6.57 -12.11
CA MET A 697 19.25 5.32 -11.63
C MET A 697 18.59 5.46 -10.25
N LEU A 698 19.14 6.30 -9.36
CA LEU A 698 18.61 6.54 -8.03
C LEU A 698 17.47 7.58 -8.01
N HIS A 699 17.37 8.45 -9.02
CA HIS A 699 16.47 9.60 -9.02
C HIS A 699 14.97 9.25 -8.80
N PRO A 700 14.40 8.18 -9.37
CA PRO A 700 13.02 7.78 -9.09
C PRO A 700 12.76 7.51 -7.60
N PHE A 701 13.77 7.06 -6.88
CA PHE A 701 13.68 6.64 -5.47
C PHE A 701 14.05 7.77 -4.51
N MET A 702 15.06 8.59 -4.85
CA MET A 702 15.67 9.64 -4.02
C MET A 702 15.85 10.93 -4.82
N PRO A 703 14.75 11.61 -5.19
CA PRO A 703 14.80 12.69 -6.17
C PRO A 703 15.58 13.93 -5.72
N PHE A 704 15.57 14.28 -4.44
CA PHE A 704 16.14 15.55 -3.96
C PHE A 704 17.67 15.49 -3.87
N ILE A 705 18.21 14.48 -3.23
CA ILE A 705 19.66 14.32 -3.09
C ILE A 705 20.32 14.13 -4.44
N THR A 706 19.67 13.37 -5.33
CA THR A 706 20.20 13.14 -6.68
C THR A 706 20.20 14.40 -7.51
N GLU A 707 19.15 15.23 -7.44
CA GLU A 707 19.11 16.53 -8.11
C GLU A 707 20.22 17.47 -7.60
N GLU A 708 20.35 17.64 -6.26
CA GLU A 708 21.34 18.53 -5.67
C GLU A 708 22.78 18.18 -6.09
N ILE A 709 23.11 16.87 -6.08
CA ILE A 709 24.43 16.40 -6.48
C ILE A 709 24.63 16.55 -7.99
N TRP A 710 23.63 16.15 -8.77
CA TRP A 710 23.70 16.14 -10.24
C TRP A 710 23.92 17.54 -10.83
N GLN A 711 23.30 18.54 -10.25
CA GLN A 711 23.49 19.96 -10.66
C GLN A 711 24.95 20.44 -10.48
N LYS A 712 25.75 19.74 -9.65
CA LYS A 712 27.19 20.06 -9.47
C LYS A 712 28.07 19.44 -10.55
N LEU A 713 27.54 18.49 -11.34
CA LEU A 713 28.27 17.88 -12.45
C LEU A 713 28.35 18.74 -13.71
N GLU A 714 27.66 19.91 -13.72
CA GLU A 714 27.65 20.87 -14.84
C GLU A 714 27.24 20.24 -16.19
N ILE A 715 26.18 19.40 -16.15
CA ILE A 715 25.59 18.80 -17.35
C ILE A 715 24.64 19.84 -17.99
N ASP A 716 24.63 19.91 -19.31
CA ASP A 716 23.87 20.94 -20.06
C ASP A 716 22.37 20.58 -20.21
N GLU A 717 21.73 20.25 -19.08
CA GLU A 717 20.29 19.99 -18.96
C GLU A 717 19.77 20.69 -17.69
N PRO A 718 18.50 21.16 -17.69
CA PRO A 718 17.98 21.98 -16.60
C PRO A 718 17.75 21.21 -15.30
N THR A 719 17.49 19.90 -15.38
CA THR A 719 17.19 19.03 -14.25
C THR A 719 17.41 17.56 -14.61
N ILE A 720 17.89 16.76 -13.65
CA ILE A 720 18.05 15.32 -13.82
C ILE A 720 16.73 14.63 -14.19
N MET A 721 15.59 15.18 -13.76
CA MET A 721 14.26 14.65 -14.04
C MET A 721 13.91 14.57 -15.54
N LEU A 722 14.50 15.44 -16.34
CA LEU A 722 14.27 15.53 -17.80
C LEU A 722 15.38 14.86 -18.60
N SER A 723 16.45 14.41 -17.94
CA SER A 723 17.52 13.65 -18.58
C SER A 723 17.08 12.23 -18.93
N ASP A 724 17.76 11.61 -19.91
CA ASP A 724 17.47 10.22 -20.28
C ASP A 724 17.87 9.25 -19.17
N PHE A 725 16.97 8.30 -18.87
CA PHE A 725 17.26 7.19 -17.97
C PHE A 725 18.32 6.28 -18.58
N PRO A 726 19.34 5.83 -17.83
CA PRO A 726 20.43 5.02 -18.36
C PRO A 726 19.92 3.73 -19.00
N LYS A 727 20.42 3.43 -20.20
CA LYS A 727 20.18 2.19 -20.94
C LYS A 727 21.48 1.42 -21.10
N GLU A 728 21.38 0.09 -21.28
CA GLU A 728 22.55 -0.77 -21.51
C GLU A 728 23.31 -0.34 -22.78
N ASP A 729 24.57 0.09 -22.63
CA ASP A 729 25.51 0.21 -23.74
C ASP A 729 26.35 -1.08 -23.84
N LYS A 730 26.04 -1.90 -24.83
CA LYS A 730 26.71 -3.18 -25.03
C LYS A 730 28.22 -3.06 -25.31
N ALA A 731 28.67 -1.89 -25.76
CA ALA A 731 30.10 -1.63 -26.01
C ALA A 731 30.93 -1.58 -24.71
N LEU A 732 30.28 -1.21 -23.60
CA LEU A 732 30.90 -1.14 -22.28
C LEU A 732 30.76 -2.42 -21.45
N VAL A 733 30.03 -3.44 -21.95
CA VAL A 733 29.89 -4.72 -21.26
C VAL A 733 31.13 -5.58 -21.47
N SER A 734 31.73 -6.02 -20.35
CA SER A 734 32.90 -6.91 -20.33
C SER A 734 32.78 -8.01 -19.30
N VAL A 735 32.12 -9.10 -19.66
CA VAL A 735 31.99 -10.29 -18.79
C VAL A 735 33.34 -10.82 -18.31
N LYS A 736 34.38 -10.67 -19.13
CA LYS A 736 35.75 -11.06 -18.77
C LYS A 736 36.25 -10.19 -17.61
N SER A 737 36.15 -8.88 -17.72
CA SER A 737 36.60 -7.96 -16.68
C SER A 737 35.80 -8.10 -15.38
N GLU A 738 34.50 -8.42 -15.49
CA GLU A 738 33.68 -8.72 -14.31
C GLU A 738 34.22 -9.94 -13.56
N LYS A 739 34.44 -11.05 -14.25
CA LYS A 739 34.98 -12.26 -13.62
C LYS A 739 36.38 -12.06 -13.02
N GLU A 740 37.26 -11.38 -13.74
CA GLU A 740 38.62 -11.11 -13.27
C GLU A 740 38.63 -10.24 -12.01
N PHE A 741 37.77 -9.21 -11.97
CA PHE A 741 37.69 -8.30 -10.85
C PHE A 741 36.91 -8.90 -9.67
N ASP A 742 35.84 -9.67 -9.93
CA ASP A 742 35.11 -10.38 -8.86
C ASP A 742 36.02 -11.39 -8.14
N TYR A 743 36.90 -12.09 -8.87
CA TYR A 743 37.94 -12.89 -8.27
C TYR A 743 38.90 -12.05 -7.36
N LEU A 744 39.35 -10.88 -7.80
CA LEU A 744 40.13 -9.95 -6.95
C LEU A 744 39.37 -9.51 -5.70
N LYS A 745 38.07 -9.23 -5.83
CA LYS A 745 37.20 -8.89 -4.68
C LYS A 745 37.18 -10.03 -3.66
N GLU A 746 37.06 -11.27 -4.10
CA GLU A 746 37.09 -12.45 -3.23
C GLU A 746 38.45 -12.59 -2.53
N VAL A 747 39.54 -12.43 -3.24
CA VAL A 747 40.89 -12.46 -2.67
C VAL A 747 41.10 -11.36 -1.61
N VAL A 748 40.72 -10.10 -1.93
CA VAL A 748 40.79 -8.99 -0.97
C VAL A 748 39.93 -9.29 0.27
N THR A 749 38.73 -9.83 0.05
CA THR A 749 37.81 -10.20 1.15
C THR A 749 38.40 -11.33 2.00
N ALA A 750 38.98 -12.33 1.38
CA ALA A 750 39.66 -13.42 2.09
C ALA A 750 40.81 -12.91 2.97
N VAL A 751 41.67 -12.01 2.44
CA VAL A 751 42.74 -11.38 3.21
C VAL A 751 42.19 -10.53 4.37
N ARG A 752 41.15 -9.73 4.13
CA ARG A 752 40.49 -8.94 5.18
C ARG A 752 39.87 -9.83 6.26
N ASN A 753 39.29 -10.96 5.91
CA ASN A 753 38.74 -11.92 6.85
C ASN A 753 39.85 -12.58 7.70
N ILE A 754 40.98 -12.99 7.09
CA ILE A 754 42.13 -13.49 7.83
C ILE A 754 42.59 -12.46 8.88
N ARG A 755 42.67 -11.18 8.48
CA ARG A 755 43.07 -10.10 9.42
C ARG A 755 42.06 -9.96 10.55
N GLY A 756 40.75 -9.91 10.24
CA GLY A 756 39.70 -9.76 11.25
C GLY A 756 39.68 -10.90 12.26
N GLU A 757 39.80 -12.14 11.79
CA GLU A 757 39.79 -13.35 12.63
C GLU A 757 40.99 -13.42 13.55
N ASN A 758 42.10 -12.88 13.10
CA ASN A 758 43.36 -12.89 13.87
C ASN A 758 43.66 -11.55 14.58
N ASN A 759 42.68 -10.65 14.67
CA ASN A 759 42.78 -9.34 15.31
C ASN A 759 43.93 -8.46 14.78
N VAL A 760 44.32 -8.62 13.52
CA VAL A 760 45.37 -7.81 12.89
C VAL A 760 44.79 -6.44 12.55
N SER A 761 45.37 -5.36 13.09
CA SER A 761 44.94 -4.00 12.82
C SER A 761 44.83 -3.71 11.32
N PRO A 762 43.77 -3.08 10.85
CA PRO A 762 43.64 -2.67 9.45
C PRO A 762 44.76 -1.75 8.95
N SER A 763 45.39 -0.99 9.83
CA SER A 763 46.51 -0.08 9.51
C SER A 763 47.87 -0.79 9.41
N LYS A 764 47.99 -2.02 9.89
CA LYS A 764 49.25 -2.77 9.87
C LYS A 764 49.47 -3.35 8.46
N LYS A 765 50.61 -3.12 7.85
CA LYS A 765 50.99 -3.74 6.59
C LYS A 765 51.29 -5.22 6.78
N ILE A 766 50.94 -6.03 5.78
CA ILE A 766 51.11 -7.49 5.82
C ILE A 766 51.82 -8.02 4.59
N GLU A 767 52.42 -9.20 4.72
CA GLU A 767 52.86 -10.04 3.63
C GLU A 767 51.83 -11.10 3.31
N VAL A 768 51.64 -11.43 2.02
CA VAL A 768 50.71 -12.48 1.57
C VAL A 768 51.42 -13.42 0.60
N ILE A 769 51.26 -14.71 0.85
CA ILE A 769 51.78 -15.76 -0.02
C ILE A 769 50.62 -16.34 -0.80
N PHE A 770 50.71 -16.32 -2.12
CA PHE A 770 49.71 -16.87 -3.03
C PHE A 770 50.24 -18.15 -3.68
N LYS A 771 49.56 -19.27 -3.53
CA LYS A 771 49.81 -20.50 -4.27
C LYS A 771 48.59 -20.82 -5.14
N THR A 772 48.80 -20.82 -6.44
CA THR A 772 47.78 -21.21 -7.40
C THR A 772 48.39 -22.04 -8.53
N VAL A 773 47.64 -22.99 -9.01
CA VAL A 773 47.97 -23.82 -10.20
C VAL A 773 47.35 -23.21 -11.48
N ASN A 774 46.49 -22.20 -11.33
CA ASN A 774 45.79 -21.54 -12.42
C ASN A 774 46.60 -20.32 -12.88
N GLU A 775 47.23 -20.41 -14.07
CA GLU A 775 48.00 -19.31 -14.66
C GLU A 775 47.19 -18.04 -14.93
N GLY A 776 45.82 -18.18 -15.12
CA GLY A 776 44.96 -17.04 -15.26
C GLY A 776 44.82 -16.27 -13.95
N GLU A 777 44.54 -16.95 -12.85
CA GLU A 777 44.42 -16.38 -11.49
C GLU A 777 45.74 -15.70 -11.10
N LYS A 778 46.87 -16.37 -11.34
CA LYS A 778 48.20 -15.82 -11.07
C LYS A 778 48.44 -14.50 -11.80
N LYS A 779 48.16 -14.46 -13.11
CA LYS A 779 48.30 -13.24 -13.93
C LYS A 779 47.42 -12.09 -13.42
N ILE A 780 46.18 -12.37 -13.00
CA ILE A 780 45.28 -11.35 -12.45
C ILE A 780 45.92 -10.72 -11.20
N LEU A 781 46.45 -11.53 -10.29
CA LEU A 781 47.07 -11.04 -9.05
C LEU A 781 48.38 -10.26 -9.36
N GLU A 782 49.25 -10.78 -10.22
CA GLU A 782 50.51 -10.15 -10.59
C GLU A 782 50.34 -8.80 -11.31
N HIS A 783 49.25 -8.64 -12.10
CA HIS A 783 48.99 -7.39 -12.85
C HIS A 783 48.28 -6.34 -12.02
N ASN A 784 47.67 -6.68 -10.87
CA ASN A 784 46.84 -5.77 -10.06
C ASN A 784 47.31 -5.60 -8.60
N PRO A 785 48.63 -5.51 -8.31
CA PRO A 785 49.12 -5.41 -6.93
C PRO A 785 48.61 -4.15 -6.20
N LYS A 786 48.47 -3.01 -6.91
CA LYS A 786 48.01 -1.76 -6.31
C LYS A 786 46.59 -1.86 -5.69
N ILE A 787 45.75 -2.77 -6.21
CA ILE A 787 44.42 -3.02 -5.65
C ILE A 787 44.55 -3.74 -4.30
N LEU A 788 45.41 -4.75 -4.21
CA LEU A 788 45.70 -5.46 -2.98
C LEU A 788 46.38 -4.54 -1.93
N ASP A 789 47.36 -3.72 -2.35
CA ASP A 789 47.99 -2.71 -1.50
C ASP A 789 46.96 -1.81 -0.85
N LYS A 790 46.09 -1.23 -1.70
CA LYS A 790 45.09 -0.25 -1.24
C LYS A 790 44.01 -0.86 -0.39
N LEU A 791 43.43 -1.98 -0.84
CA LEU A 791 42.22 -2.52 -0.24
C LEU A 791 42.46 -3.51 0.89
N ALA A 792 43.59 -4.21 0.89
CA ALA A 792 43.97 -5.18 1.92
C ALA A 792 45.19 -4.79 2.74
N ASN A 793 45.86 -3.64 2.41
CA ASN A 793 47.06 -3.13 3.06
C ASN A 793 48.21 -4.16 3.05
N VAL A 794 48.40 -4.77 1.88
CA VAL A 794 49.47 -5.73 1.60
C VAL A 794 50.72 -5.00 1.17
N GLU A 795 51.87 -5.32 1.73
CA GLU A 795 53.16 -4.67 1.40
C GLU A 795 54.07 -5.57 0.56
N LYS A 796 53.92 -6.89 0.75
CA LYS A 796 54.73 -7.85 0.04
C LYS A 796 53.90 -9.03 -0.45
N TYR A 797 54.25 -9.50 -1.63
CA TYR A 797 53.62 -10.67 -2.26
C TYR A 797 54.64 -11.72 -2.62
N ASP A 798 54.33 -12.97 -2.36
CA ASP A 798 55.09 -14.09 -2.88
C ASP A 798 54.19 -14.99 -3.72
N PHE A 799 54.57 -15.15 -4.99
CA PHE A 799 53.90 -15.99 -5.98
C PHE A 799 54.71 -17.23 -6.34
N THR A 800 55.80 -17.51 -5.55
CA THR A 800 56.70 -18.62 -5.82
C THR A 800 55.99 -19.96 -5.57
N PRO A 801 55.94 -20.87 -6.56
CA PRO A 801 55.20 -22.14 -6.40
C PRO A 801 55.65 -23.01 -5.25
N ASN A 802 56.92 -22.94 -4.86
CA ASN A 802 57.58 -23.77 -3.84
C ASN A 802 58.02 -22.98 -2.60
N VAL A 803 57.37 -21.87 -2.27
CA VAL A 803 57.65 -21.10 -1.04
C VAL A 803 57.32 -21.94 0.19
N GLU A 804 58.19 -21.93 1.20
CA GLU A 804 57.90 -22.52 2.48
C GLU A 804 56.81 -21.75 3.19
N ILE A 805 55.76 -22.45 3.59
CA ILE A 805 54.67 -21.86 4.38
C ILE A 805 55.09 -21.82 5.84
N PRO A 806 55.11 -20.65 6.51
CA PRO A 806 55.40 -20.58 7.94
C PRO A 806 54.38 -21.38 8.78
N GLU A 807 54.83 -21.86 9.97
CA GLU A 807 53.95 -22.65 10.85
C GLU A 807 52.74 -21.87 11.34
N LEU A 808 52.89 -20.56 11.58
CA LEU A 808 51.79 -19.69 12.03
C LEU A 808 51.31 -18.79 10.91
N VAL A 809 50.23 -19.25 10.25
CA VAL A 809 49.61 -18.53 9.14
C VAL A 809 48.07 -18.49 9.25
N GLY A 810 47.48 -17.40 8.77
CA GLY A 810 46.08 -17.39 8.42
C GLY A 810 45.91 -17.94 7.01
N PHE A 811 44.90 -18.78 6.80
CA PHE A 811 44.68 -19.47 5.52
C PHE A 811 43.25 -19.25 4.98
N ARG A 812 43.12 -19.06 3.67
CA ARG A 812 41.91 -19.13 2.92
C ARG A 812 42.16 -19.70 1.52
N LEU A 813 41.12 -20.28 0.96
CA LEU A 813 41.08 -20.74 -0.42
C LEU A 813 40.05 -19.91 -1.19
N VAL A 814 40.47 -19.35 -2.34
CA VAL A 814 39.62 -18.64 -3.28
C VAL A 814 39.78 -19.27 -4.66
N GLU A 815 38.74 -19.84 -5.20
CA GLU A 815 38.81 -20.72 -6.38
C GLU A 815 39.93 -21.75 -6.27
N THR A 816 41.01 -21.61 -7.06
CA THR A 816 42.17 -22.52 -6.95
C THR A 816 43.36 -21.90 -6.25
N THR A 817 43.27 -20.64 -5.81
CA THR A 817 44.34 -19.91 -5.14
C THR A 817 44.28 -20.10 -3.62
N GLU A 818 45.30 -20.68 -3.07
CA GLU A 818 45.59 -20.74 -1.65
C GLU A 818 46.24 -19.43 -1.17
N ILE A 819 45.67 -18.80 -0.16
CA ILE A 819 46.07 -17.51 0.39
C ILE A 819 46.60 -17.73 1.80
N TYR A 820 47.88 -17.40 2.04
CA TYR A 820 48.51 -17.52 3.34
C TYR A 820 48.99 -16.14 3.80
N VAL A 821 48.66 -15.77 5.03
CA VAL A 821 49.13 -14.54 5.69
C VAL A 821 50.02 -14.96 6.87
N PRO A 822 51.32 -14.74 6.85
CA PRO A 822 52.21 -14.99 8.00
C PRO A 822 51.75 -14.13 9.20
N LEU A 823 51.54 -14.77 10.35
CA LEU A 823 50.99 -14.11 11.54
C LEU A 823 52.02 -13.86 12.65
N ALA A 824 53.23 -14.41 12.54
CA ALA A 824 54.21 -14.38 13.61
C ALA A 824 54.55 -12.97 14.12
N ASP A 825 54.73 -12.00 13.20
CA ASP A 825 55.05 -10.60 13.48
C ASP A 825 53.80 -9.69 13.57
N LEU A 826 52.63 -10.24 13.32
CA LEU A 826 51.37 -9.48 13.23
C LEU A 826 50.56 -9.55 14.50
N ILE A 827 50.74 -10.60 15.31
CA ILE A 827 49.92 -10.89 16.49
C ILE A 827 50.78 -10.63 17.74
N ASP A 828 50.21 -9.96 18.71
CA ASP A 828 50.76 -9.89 20.07
C ASP A 828 50.46 -11.25 20.74
N LYS A 829 51.41 -12.16 20.61
CA LYS A 829 51.28 -13.54 21.09
C LYS A 829 50.90 -13.63 22.56
N GLU A 830 51.46 -12.77 23.42
CA GLU A 830 51.15 -12.77 24.86
C GLU A 830 49.71 -12.38 25.14
N LYS A 831 49.22 -11.34 24.44
CA LYS A 831 47.80 -10.90 24.55
C LYS A 831 46.83 -11.93 24.01
N GLU A 832 47.17 -12.57 22.89
CA GLU A 832 46.23 -13.54 22.27
C GLU A 832 46.23 -14.85 23.10
N ILE A 833 47.37 -15.29 23.66
CA ILE A 833 47.43 -16.39 24.64
C ILE A 833 46.58 -16.06 25.86
N ALA A 834 46.74 -14.87 26.45
CA ALA A 834 45.95 -14.43 27.60
C ALA A 834 44.46 -14.38 27.34
N LYS A 835 44.07 -13.95 26.12
CA LYS A 835 42.67 -13.94 25.68
C LYS A 835 42.12 -15.36 25.51
N LEU A 836 42.83 -16.23 24.83
CA LEU A 836 42.46 -17.64 24.65
C LEU A 836 42.36 -18.38 25.99
N GLU A 837 43.28 -18.11 26.94
CA GLU A 837 43.20 -18.65 28.29
C GLU A 837 41.92 -18.19 29.02
N LYS A 838 41.55 -16.91 28.86
CA LYS A 838 40.30 -16.37 29.43
C LYS A 838 39.06 -16.98 28.77
N ASP A 839 39.12 -17.21 27.44
CA ASP A 839 38.03 -17.85 26.69
C ASP A 839 37.90 -19.35 27.09
N ILE A 840 39.06 -20.05 27.33
CA ILE A 840 39.05 -21.40 27.90
C ILE A 840 38.42 -21.40 29.29
N GLU A 841 38.77 -20.45 30.15
CA GLU A 841 38.20 -20.38 31.51
C GLU A 841 36.67 -20.13 31.46
N LYS A 842 36.24 -19.26 30.58
CA LYS A 842 34.81 -19.00 30.39
C LYS A 842 34.07 -20.23 29.86
N THR A 843 34.61 -20.86 28.81
CA THR A 843 33.97 -22.03 28.17
C THR A 843 34.04 -23.25 29.11
N GLN A 844 35.08 -23.36 29.95
CA GLN A 844 35.19 -24.39 30.97
C GLN A 844 34.11 -24.22 32.04
N LYS A 845 33.79 -22.97 32.48
CA LYS A 845 32.70 -22.71 33.43
C LYS A 845 31.34 -23.07 32.84
N GLU A 846 31.17 -22.90 31.52
CA GLU A 846 29.95 -23.31 30.81
C GLU A 846 29.87 -24.86 30.75
N LEU A 847 30.97 -25.51 30.39
CA LEU A 847 31.08 -26.97 30.38
C LEU A 847 30.83 -27.58 31.77
N ASP A 848 31.39 -26.99 32.82
CA ASP A 848 31.20 -27.45 34.21
C ASP A 848 29.70 -27.40 34.63
N LYS A 849 28.98 -26.38 34.18
CA LYS A 849 27.51 -26.29 34.39
C LYS A 849 26.74 -27.41 33.67
N VAL A 850 27.13 -27.72 32.42
CA VAL A 850 26.54 -28.80 31.65
C VAL A 850 26.88 -30.17 32.28
N LEU A 851 28.13 -30.37 32.66
CA LEU A 851 28.58 -31.57 33.37
C LEU A 851 27.85 -31.74 34.72
N GLY A 852 27.65 -30.63 35.47
CA GLY A 852 26.87 -30.64 36.69
C GLY A 852 25.41 -31.06 36.50
N LYS A 853 24.80 -30.68 35.40
CA LYS A 853 23.47 -31.16 35.05
C LYS A 853 23.49 -32.65 34.67
N LEU A 854 24.43 -33.07 33.82
CA LEU A 854 24.54 -34.44 33.35
C LEU A 854 25.02 -35.44 34.44
N SER A 855 25.65 -34.96 35.54
CA SER A 855 25.98 -35.76 36.71
C SER A 855 24.89 -35.81 37.77
N ASN A 856 23.84 -35.04 37.64
CA ASN A 856 22.75 -35.03 38.62
C ASN A 856 21.72 -36.15 38.33
N GLU A 857 21.80 -37.21 39.17
CA GLU A 857 20.91 -38.35 39.01
C GLU A 857 19.41 -37.97 39.04
N ALA A 858 19.02 -36.99 39.83
CA ALA A 858 17.63 -36.50 39.89
C ALA A 858 17.18 -35.77 38.62
N PHE A 859 18.11 -35.13 37.91
CA PHE A 859 17.86 -34.54 36.61
C PHE A 859 17.72 -35.66 35.53
N LEU A 860 18.68 -36.58 35.48
CA LEU A 860 18.66 -37.68 34.50
C LEU A 860 17.42 -38.58 34.64
N ALA A 861 16.92 -38.77 35.85
CA ALA A 861 15.72 -39.57 36.09
C ALA A 861 14.39 -38.89 35.70
N LYS A 862 14.36 -37.58 35.55
CA LYS A 862 13.14 -36.78 35.26
C LYS A 862 13.13 -36.07 33.91
N ALA A 863 14.28 -35.85 33.32
CA ALA A 863 14.39 -35.13 32.05
C ALA A 863 13.99 -36.02 30.84
N PRO A 864 13.25 -35.55 29.86
CA PRO A 864 13.04 -36.23 28.62
C PRO A 864 14.35 -36.55 27.89
N GLN A 865 14.45 -37.71 27.23
CA GLN A 865 15.65 -38.14 26.54
C GLN A 865 16.22 -37.06 25.57
N ALA A 866 15.36 -36.39 24.83
CA ALA A 866 15.74 -35.32 23.92
C ALA A 866 16.45 -34.13 24.62
N VAL A 867 16.17 -33.87 25.90
CA VAL A 867 16.86 -32.83 26.68
C VAL A 867 18.23 -33.30 27.11
N VAL A 868 18.38 -34.58 27.50
CA VAL A 868 19.64 -35.20 27.84
C VAL A 868 20.57 -35.26 26.62
N ASP A 869 20.03 -35.63 25.45
CA ASP A 869 20.77 -35.68 24.18
C ASP A 869 21.23 -34.27 23.78
N LYS A 870 20.42 -33.23 23.98
CA LYS A 870 20.81 -31.86 23.75
C LYS A 870 21.94 -31.37 24.66
N GLU A 871 21.88 -31.69 25.95
CA GLU A 871 22.96 -31.32 26.90
C GLU A 871 24.26 -32.07 26.57
N ASN A 872 24.17 -33.33 26.10
CA ASN A 872 25.36 -34.09 25.61
C ASN A 872 25.96 -33.46 24.35
N ALA A 873 25.14 -33.03 23.39
CA ALA A 873 25.58 -32.31 22.19
C ALA A 873 26.30 -31.00 22.56
N ILE A 874 25.73 -30.22 23.50
CA ILE A 874 26.35 -28.97 24.02
C ILE A 874 27.71 -29.29 24.71
N LYS A 875 27.79 -30.38 25.50
CA LYS A 875 29.02 -30.83 26.11
C LYS A 875 30.11 -31.08 25.04
N GLU A 876 29.81 -31.86 24.02
CA GLU A 876 30.73 -32.21 22.95
C GLU A 876 31.21 -30.98 22.16
N GLU A 877 30.28 -30.02 21.91
CA GLU A 877 30.62 -28.75 21.29
C GLU A 877 31.59 -27.91 22.15
N LEU A 878 31.35 -27.79 23.46
CA LEU A 878 32.18 -27.02 24.39
C LEU A 878 33.57 -27.69 24.56
N GLU A 879 33.66 -29.03 24.68
CA GLU A 879 34.89 -29.79 24.72
C GLU A 879 35.72 -29.58 23.45
N THR A 880 35.07 -29.64 22.29
CA THR A 880 35.69 -29.39 20.97
C THR A 880 36.25 -27.97 20.90
N LYS A 881 35.49 -26.97 21.39
CA LYS A 881 35.90 -25.57 21.44
C LYS A 881 37.12 -25.33 22.32
N ILE A 882 37.15 -25.93 23.52
CA ILE A 882 38.29 -25.87 24.42
C ILE A 882 39.52 -26.53 23.78
N ALA A 883 39.37 -27.69 23.14
CA ALA A 883 40.46 -28.37 22.45
C ALA A 883 41.02 -27.50 21.30
N LYS A 884 40.15 -26.81 20.53
CA LYS A 884 40.62 -25.85 19.52
C LYS A 884 41.39 -24.69 20.14
N PHE A 885 40.90 -24.08 21.21
CA PHE A 885 41.63 -22.99 21.90
C PHE A 885 43.02 -23.44 22.42
N ARG A 886 43.10 -24.61 23.02
CA ARG A 886 44.37 -25.17 23.46
C ARG A 886 45.33 -25.43 22.31
N LYS A 887 44.84 -25.94 21.19
CA LYS A 887 45.65 -26.11 19.98
C LYS A 887 46.18 -24.78 19.46
N SER A 888 45.35 -23.73 19.46
CA SER A 888 45.76 -22.37 19.07
C SER A 888 46.82 -21.79 20.01
N ILE A 889 46.71 -21.98 21.34
CA ILE A 889 47.74 -21.56 22.31
C ILE A 889 49.07 -22.24 22.03
N ASN A 890 49.08 -23.53 21.69
CA ASN A 890 50.31 -24.26 21.37
C ASN A 890 50.98 -23.77 20.08
N LEU A 891 50.18 -23.23 19.13
CA LEU A 891 50.75 -22.62 17.91
C LEU A 891 51.33 -21.22 18.17
N TYR A 892 50.92 -20.54 19.24
CA TYR A 892 51.44 -19.23 19.62
C TYR A 892 52.65 -19.30 20.54
N LYS A 893 52.80 -20.38 21.30
CA LYS A 893 54.01 -20.68 22.10
C LYS A 893 55.19 -21.07 21.20
#